data_baaa85655b9224d6cae1488ffb49605a
#
_entry.id   baaa85655b9224d6cae1488ffb49605a
#
_cell.length_a   1.000
_cell.length_b   1.000
_cell.length_c   1.000
_cell.angle_alpha   90.00
_cell.angle_beta   90.00
_cell.angle_gamma   90.00
#
_symmetry.space_group_name_H-M   'P 1'
#
loop_
_entity.id
_entity.type
_entity.pdbx_description
1 polymer ?
#
loop_
_entity_poly.entity_id
_entity_poly.type
_entity_poly.pdbx_seq_one_letter_code
_entity_poly.pdbx_strand_id
1 'polypeptide(L)'
;MKRNFNLSILLSTILFLLAPQYFPQDFLSVKGTKFVNQNGQEVYLKGMGLGGWLEPEGYMFGMSSFANSPSQIHQKIQDLIGTDNTNTFYSTFRKNFVTESDIKALASWGFNLVRLPFHYNILTPPDSPGVYSEGGFAIFDSLISWCSKYNIYIILDLHCAPGGESDQTISDYDPSIPSLWEDTAKQTRTVELWKTIAERYKSEPAIAGYDLLNEPRWDFSNGNKPLFDLYVRISNAIRSIDTTHILFIEGNQYATDFSGLTPPWDKKMVYSFHKYWNPNNAGAIQGYLNLRSAYNIPLWLGETGENSNTWFTECIALMKQYDISWSWWTLKKFSTINAPLNVPITSDYQQLLNYWGGGSTKPSVTFATNALLRMADNLKFENCIFQKDVIDAMMRQPNDNSTLPFTDNNIPGIVYASDYDMGKLSYAYSDVDYENSGGSQTSWNSGWSYRNDGVDIESCIDLPTNGFNVGWINTGEWLNYTVKIAQAGLYDIDIRYASNQTGGKFVIRLDNNIISSVIDIPVSGGWQNWQTLTLPNIQLPAGIHVMQAQFLSGGYNLNYFLFSQSATDVKSLQSKNYTFQLKQNYPNPFNPSTKIQYSIPSKSFVTIKIFNILGKKITTLVNEIKSAGEYSVNFNSVNLTSGIYFYKLTAGNYVSIKKMILLK
;
A
#
# COMPACT_ATOMS: atom_id res chain seq x y z
N MET A 1 -74.22 3.79 -26.92
CA MET A 1 -73.27 2.72 -26.48
C MET A 1 -71.90 2.93 -27.15
N LYS A 2 -70.96 3.52 -26.48
CA LYS A 2 -69.58 3.62 -26.96
C LYS A 2 -68.68 2.79 -26.01
N ARG A 3 -68.11 1.73 -26.55
CA ARG A 3 -67.12 0.88 -25.84
C ARG A 3 -65.73 1.52 -25.94
N ASN A 4 -65.13 1.85 -24.80
CA ASN A 4 -63.78 2.27 -24.73
C ASN A 4 -62.91 1.00 -24.66
N PHE A 5 -61.96 0.86 -25.59
CA PHE A 5 -60.89 -0.10 -25.57
C PHE A 5 -59.68 0.53 -24.88
N ASN A 6 -59.29 0.02 -23.71
CA ASN A 6 -58.01 0.35 -23.06
C ASN A 6 -56.93 -0.52 -23.65
N LEU A 7 -55.96 0.09 -24.34
CA LEU A 7 -54.79 -0.55 -24.87
C LEU A 7 -53.66 -0.38 -23.83
N SER A 8 -53.42 -1.43 -23.03
CA SER A 8 -52.26 -1.50 -22.12
C SER A 8 -51.03 -1.88 -22.93
N ILE A 9 -50.14 -0.92 -23.18
CA ILE A 9 -48.81 -1.19 -23.77
C ILE A 9 -47.91 -1.72 -22.68
N LEU A 10 -47.57 -3.01 -22.77
CA LEU A 10 -46.54 -3.66 -21.96
C LEU A 10 -45.16 -3.26 -22.52
N LEU A 11 -44.44 -2.34 -21.86
CA LEU A 11 -43.06 -2.01 -22.20
C LEU A 11 -42.16 -3.08 -21.58
N SER A 12 -41.77 -4.07 -22.39
CA SER A 12 -40.74 -5.04 -22.02
C SER A 12 -39.37 -4.36 -22.15
N THR A 13 -38.82 -3.93 -21.05
CA THR A 13 -37.42 -3.48 -20.97
C THR A 13 -36.49 -4.68 -21.11
N ILE A 14 -35.98 -4.92 -22.33
CA ILE A 14 -34.91 -5.90 -22.55
C ILE A 14 -33.65 -5.28 -22.01
N LEU A 15 -33.23 -5.72 -20.82
CA LEU A 15 -31.91 -5.44 -20.24
C LEU A 15 -30.90 -6.26 -21.02
N PHE A 16 -30.25 -5.68 -22.03
CA PHE A 16 -29.05 -6.26 -22.60
C PHE A 16 -27.97 -6.25 -21.54
N LEU A 17 -27.75 -7.39 -20.89
CA LEU A 17 -26.50 -7.68 -20.19
C LEU A 17 -25.40 -7.67 -21.26
N LEU A 18 -24.75 -6.53 -21.46
CA LEU A 18 -23.49 -6.44 -22.18
C LEU A 18 -22.48 -7.25 -21.38
N ALA A 19 -22.28 -8.51 -21.73
CA ALA A 19 -21.07 -9.22 -21.34
C ALA A 19 -19.89 -8.33 -21.74
N PRO A 20 -18.88 -8.15 -20.89
CA PRO A 20 -17.69 -7.40 -21.26
C PRO A 20 -17.14 -8.04 -22.54
N GLN A 21 -17.19 -7.30 -23.65
CA GLN A 21 -16.53 -7.72 -24.87
C GLN A 21 -15.04 -7.65 -24.57
N TYR A 22 -14.40 -8.79 -24.41
CA TYR A 22 -12.97 -8.93 -24.40
C TYR A 22 -12.47 -8.58 -25.81
N PHE A 23 -12.07 -7.32 -26.01
CA PHE A 23 -11.26 -6.96 -27.15
C PHE A 23 -9.85 -7.49 -26.87
N PRO A 24 -9.24 -8.20 -27.81
CA PRO A 24 -7.82 -8.58 -27.66
C PRO A 24 -6.98 -7.32 -27.48
N GLN A 25 -6.01 -7.38 -26.59
CA GLN A 25 -5.08 -6.28 -26.34
C GLN A 25 -4.31 -5.95 -27.60
N ASP A 26 -4.26 -4.66 -27.97
CA ASP A 26 -3.55 -4.20 -29.17
C ASP A 26 -2.08 -3.96 -28.86
N PHE A 27 -1.20 -4.14 -29.88
CA PHE A 27 0.17 -3.66 -29.76
C PHE A 27 0.20 -2.15 -29.56
N LEU A 28 1.04 -1.70 -28.66
CA LEU A 28 1.34 -0.27 -28.51
C LEU A 28 2.42 0.18 -29.50
N SER A 29 2.35 1.44 -29.83
CA SER A 29 3.36 2.11 -30.64
C SER A 29 3.53 3.56 -30.17
N VAL A 30 4.44 4.30 -30.77
CA VAL A 30 4.65 5.71 -30.52
C VAL A 30 4.33 6.54 -31.76
N LYS A 31 3.72 7.72 -31.54
CA LYS A 31 3.43 8.70 -32.60
C LYS A 31 3.72 10.11 -32.07
N GLY A 32 4.80 10.70 -32.56
CA GLY A 32 5.29 11.93 -31.97
C GLY A 32 5.62 11.76 -30.50
N THR A 33 5.03 12.54 -29.63
CA THR A 33 5.27 12.50 -28.18
C THR A 33 4.30 11.59 -27.41
N LYS A 34 3.54 10.72 -28.11
CA LYS A 34 2.44 9.96 -27.52
C LYS A 34 2.60 8.45 -27.71
N PHE A 35 2.05 7.69 -26.73
CA PHE A 35 1.76 6.27 -26.92
C PHE A 35 0.42 6.15 -27.65
N VAL A 36 0.35 5.23 -28.62
CA VAL A 36 -0.88 4.96 -29.38
C VAL A 36 -1.11 3.47 -29.54
N ASN A 37 -2.40 3.07 -29.63
CA ASN A 37 -2.79 1.72 -30.02
C ASN A 37 -2.73 1.53 -31.54
N GLN A 38 -3.05 0.34 -32.06
CA GLN A 38 -3.07 0.04 -33.48
C GLN A 38 -4.02 0.91 -34.30
N ASN A 39 -5.06 1.46 -33.68
CA ASN A 39 -6.01 2.37 -34.30
C ASN A 39 -5.54 3.84 -34.30
N GLY A 40 -4.35 4.12 -33.77
CA GLY A 40 -3.78 5.46 -33.62
C GLY A 40 -4.42 6.29 -32.52
N GLN A 41 -5.20 5.67 -31.64
CA GLN A 41 -5.77 6.32 -30.45
C GLN A 41 -4.72 6.44 -29.36
N GLU A 42 -4.66 7.59 -28.70
CA GLU A 42 -3.75 7.85 -27.60
C GLU A 42 -4.05 6.94 -26.40
N VAL A 43 -2.99 6.41 -25.78
CA VAL A 43 -3.04 5.57 -24.58
C VAL A 43 -2.19 6.21 -23.50
N TYR A 44 -2.82 6.58 -22.39
CA TYR A 44 -2.12 7.08 -21.21
C TYR A 44 -1.84 5.89 -20.27
N LEU A 45 -0.56 5.58 -20.08
CA LEU A 45 -0.13 4.43 -19.27
C LEU A 45 0.02 4.83 -17.79
N LYS A 46 -0.68 4.11 -16.93
CA LYS A 46 -0.63 4.22 -15.46
C LYS A 46 -0.10 2.91 -14.92
N GLY A 47 1.18 2.90 -14.57
CA GLY A 47 1.92 1.69 -14.25
C GLY A 47 2.18 1.49 -12.77
N MET A 48 2.45 0.22 -12.43
CA MET A 48 2.96 -0.22 -11.14
C MET A 48 4.17 -1.12 -11.34
N GLY A 49 5.28 -0.82 -10.66
CA GLY A 49 6.45 -1.68 -10.58
C GLY A 49 6.19 -2.92 -9.74
N LEU A 50 6.65 -4.07 -10.22
CA LEU A 50 6.61 -5.35 -9.51
C LEU A 50 7.95 -5.63 -8.81
N GLY A 51 8.62 -4.58 -8.31
CA GLY A 51 9.91 -4.65 -7.66
C GLY A 51 9.95 -5.56 -6.44
N GLY A 52 11.10 -6.16 -6.20
CA GLY A 52 11.33 -7.15 -5.15
C GLY A 52 10.91 -8.58 -5.51
N TRP A 53 10.23 -8.80 -6.63
CA TRP A 53 9.79 -10.13 -7.05
C TRP A 53 10.90 -10.95 -7.70
N LEU A 54 11.48 -10.44 -8.78
CA LEU A 54 12.52 -11.13 -9.55
C LEU A 54 13.91 -10.50 -9.41
N GLU A 55 13.99 -9.44 -8.62
CA GLU A 55 15.19 -8.76 -8.16
C GLU A 55 14.97 -8.21 -6.74
N PRO A 56 15.21 -8.99 -5.68
CA PRO A 56 14.98 -8.56 -4.30
C PRO A 56 16.05 -7.56 -3.83
N GLU A 57 15.63 -6.41 -3.30
CA GLU A 57 16.49 -5.41 -2.69
C GLU A 57 16.38 -5.42 -1.16
N GLY A 58 17.52 -5.26 -0.47
CA GLY A 58 17.59 -5.44 0.99
C GLY A 58 16.65 -4.54 1.79
N TYR A 59 16.47 -3.29 1.38
CA TYR A 59 15.62 -2.34 2.10
C TYR A 59 14.14 -2.72 2.04
N MET A 60 13.70 -3.36 0.97
CA MET A 60 12.32 -3.82 0.82
C MET A 60 11.97 -4.96 1.77
N PHE A 61 12.97 -5.70 2.25
CA PHE A 61 12.85 -6.89 3.10
C PHE A 61 13.33 -6.67 4.55
N GLY A 62 13.69 -5.43 4.91
CA GLY A 62 14.27 -5.12 6.23
C GLY A 62 15.70 -5.61 6.40
N MET A 63 16.44 -5.87 5.31
CA MET A 63 17.77 -6.45 5.31
C MET A 63 18.90 -5.44 5.03
N SER A 64 18.61 -4.16 4.84
CA SER A 64 19.57 -3.14 4.37
C SER A 64 20.85 -2.98 5.21
N SER A 65 20.83 -3.35 6.49
CA SER A 65 22.01 -3.25 7.34
C SER A 65 23.05 -4.37 7.12
N PHE A 66 22.71 -5.44 6.35
CA PHE A 66 23.57 -6.61 6.21
C PHE A 66 23.49 -7.32 4.84
N ALA A 67 22.53 -7.01 3.99
CA ALA A 67 22.41 -7.53 2.62
C ALA A 67 21.53 -6.59 1.77
N ASN A 68 22.11 -5.99 0.74
CA ASN A 68 21.42 -4.98 -0.07
C ASN A 68 21.15 -5.43 -1.52
N SER A 69 21.90 -6.40 -2.04
CA SER A 69 21.74 -6.90 -3.39
C SER A 69 21.11 -8.29 -3.42
N PRO A 70 20.50 -8.69 -4.58
CA PRO A 70 19.95 -10.04 -4.76
C PRO A 70 20.91 -11.17 -4.37
N SER A 71 22.17 -11.09 -4.79
CA SER A 71 23.19 -12.09 -4.48
C SER A 71 23.52 -12.13 -2.99
N GLN A 72 23.65 -10.97 -2.33
CA GLN A 72 23.91 -10.89 -0.89
C GLN A 72 22.76 -11.49 -0.08
N ILE A 73 21.50 -11.18 -0.46
CA ILE A 73 20.29 -11.74 0.17
C ILE A 73 20.27 -13.26 0.00
N HIS A 74 20.50 -13.73 -1.22
CA HIS A 74 20.56 -15.16 -1.52
C HIS A 74 21.61 -15.86 -0.68
N GLN A 75 22.82 -15.32 -0.59
CA GLN A 75 23.92 -15.89 0.19
C GLN A 75 23.59 -15.98 1.69
N LYS A 76 23.01 -14.90 2.26
CA LYS A 76 22.58 -14.89 3.67
C LYS A 76 21.55 -15.98 3.98
N ILE A 77 20.60 -16.19 3.07
CA ILE A 77 19.59 -17.24 3.22
C ILE A 77 20.26 -18.62 3.10
N GLN A 78 21.09 -18.82 2.09
CA GLN A 78 21.75 -20.11 1.85
C GLN A 78 22.70 -20.52 2.99
N ASP A 79 23.45 -19.57 3.56
CA ASP A 79 24.33 -19.81 4.72
C ASP A 79 23.55 -20.23 5.98
N LEU A 80 22.28 -19.81 6.06
CA LEU A 80 21.43 -20.11 7.21
C LEU A 80 20.68 -21.44 7.07
N ILE A 81 20.11 -21.72 5.89
CA ILE A 81 19.21 -22.87 5.70
C ILE A 81 19.72 -23.94 4.73
N GLY A 82 20.83 -23.71 4.04
CA GLY A 82 21.40 -24.62 3.05
C GLY A 82 20.71 -24.58 1.67
N THR A 83 21.37 -25.14 0.67
CA THR A 83 21.01 -24.99 -0.76
C THR A 83 19.58 -25.49 -1.07
N ASP A 84 19.21 -26.71 -0.63
CA ASP A 84 17.91 -27.30 -0.98
C ASP A 84 16.72 -26.53 -0.40
N ASN A 85 16.85 -26.09 0.86
CA ASN A 85 15.82 -25.25 1.49
C ASN A 85 15.76 -23.87 0.85
N THR A 86 16.89 -23.30 0.40
CA THR A 86 16.95 -22.03 -0.31
C THR A 86 16.21 -22.12 -1.65
N ASN A 87 16.42 -23.19 -2.40
CA ASN A 87 15.68 -23.44 -3.65
C ASN A 87 14.17 -23.55 -3.41
N THR A 88 13.78 -24.28 -2.36
CA THR A 88 12.38 -24.42 -1.95
C THR A 88 11.76 -23.07 -1.56
N PHE A 89 12.51 -22.27 -0.79
CA PHE A 89 12.11 -20.91 -0.40
C PHE A 89 11.88 -20.03 -1.63
N TYR A 90 12.87 -19.91 -2.54
CA TYR A 90 12.72 -19.04 -3.71
C TYR A 90 11.63 -19.50 -4.68
N SER A 91 11.42 -20.80 -4.80
CA SER A 91 10.27 -21.34 -5.56
C SER A 91 8.93 -20.87 -4.96
N THR A 92 8.78 -20.97 -3.64
CA THR A 92 7.58 -20.53 -2.91
C THR A 92 7.42 -19.01 -2.96
N PHE A 93 8.52 -18.28 -2.74
CA PHE A 93 8.59 -16.83 -2.79
C PHE A 93 8.10 -16.30 -4.14
N ARG A 94 8.69 -16.76 -5.26
CA ARG A 94 8.31 -16.32 -6.60
C ARG A 94 6.87 -16.66 -6.94
N LYS A 95 6.37 -17.81 -6.49
CA LYS A 95 4.97 -18.23 -6.70
C LYS A 95 3.97 -17.33 -5.98
N ASN A 96 4.33 -16.78 -4.82
CA ASN A 96 3.41 -16.08 -3.93
C ASN A 96 3.53 -14.55 -4.02
N PHE A 97 4.67 -14.02 -4.49
CA PHE A 97 4.93 -12.57 -4.47
C PHE A 97 4.01 -11.81 -5.41
N VAL A 98 3.94 -12.22 -6.68
CA VAL A 98 2.95 -11.71 -7.63
C VAL A 98 2.07 -12.88 -8.07
N THR A 99 0.77 -12.68 -8.00
CA THR A 99 -0.26 -13.66 -8.34
C THR A 99 -1.30 -13.03 -9.26
N GLU A 100 -2.18 -13.84 -9.83
CA GLU A 100 -3.32 -13.34 -10.60
C GLU A 100 -4.20 -12.38 -9.79
N SER A 101 -4.32 -12.59 -8.46
CA SER A 101 -5.09 -11.72 -7.57
C SER A 101 -4.51 -10.30 -7.51
N ASP A 102 -3.19 -10.15 -7.55
CA ASP A 102 -2.51 -8.86 -7.58
C ASP A 102 -2.82 -8.11 -8.87
N ILE A 103 -2.72 -8.79 -10.01
CA ILE A 103 -2.99 -8.20 -11.33
C ILE A 103 -4.47 -7.80 -11.46
N LYS A 104 -5.38 -8.64 -10.97
CA LYS A 104 -6.81 -8.32 -10.89
C LYS A 104 -7.07 -7.07 -10.03
N ALA A 105 -6.40 -6.96 -8.89
CA ALA A 105 -6.52 -5.80 -8.00
C ALA A 105 -6.01 -4.54 -8.68
N LEU A 106 -4.84 -4.57 -9.31
CA LEU A 106 -4.28 -3.45 -10.06
C LEU A 106 -5.25 -2.96 -11.15
N ALA A 107 -5.83 -3.86 -11.93
CA ALA A 107 -6.86 -3.51 -12.93
C ALA A 107 -8.07 -2.83 -12.27
N SER A 108 -8.54 -3.37 -11.14
CA SER A 108 -9.68 -2.81 -10.41
C SER A 108 -9.40 -1.42 -9.80
N TRP A 109 -8.15 -1.14 -9.47
CA TRP A 109 -7.70 0.16 -8.97
C TRP A 109 -7.47 1.19 -10.08
N GLY A 110 -7.50 0.77 -11.37
CA GLY A 110 -7.39 1.64 -12.52
C GLY A 110 -6.00 1.74 -13.13
N PHE A 111 -5.07 0.85 -12.77
CA PHE A 111 -3.82 0.65 -13.49
C PHE A 111 -4.06 -0.08 -14.81
N ASN A 112 -3.26 0.25 -15.83
CA ASN A 112 -3.29 -0.42 -17.13
C ASN A 112 -1.89 -0.87 -17.60
N LEU A 113 -0.90 -0.79 -16.72
CA LEU A 113 0.48 -1.18 -16.99
C LEU A 113 1.12 -1.77 -15.72
N VAL A 114 1.98 -2.76 -15.91
CA VAL A 114 2.99 -3.16 -14.91
C VAL A 114 4.38 -3.07 -15.53
N ARG A 115 5.37 -2.64 -14.74
CA ARG A 115 6.79 -2.75 -15.05
C ARG A 115 7.33 -3.97 -14.31
N LEU A 116 7.97 -4.90 -15.02
CA LEU A 116 8.55 -6.12 -14.46
C LEU A 116 10.07 -5.99 -14.36
N PRO A 117 10.59 -5.55 -13.21
CA PRO A 117 12.02 -5.64 -12.93
C PRO A 117 12.45 -7.10 -12.81
N PHE A 118 13.54 -7.45 -13.49
CA PHE A 118 14.09 -8.81 -13.38
C PHE A 118 15.61 -8.85 -13.43
N HIS A 119 16.16 -9.76 -12.66
CA HIS A 119 17.58 -10.09 -12.70
C HIS A 119 17.84 -11.06 -13.86
N TYR A 120 18.92 -10.86 -14.62
CA TYR A 120 19.26 -11.69 -15.80
C TYR A 120 19.31 -13.19 -15.48
N ASN A 121 19.74 -13.57 -14.27
CA ASN A 121 19.90 -14.98 -13.87
C ASN A 121 18.56 -15.76 -13.76
N ILE A 122 17.43 -15.06 -13.76
CA ILE A 122 16.10 -15.71 -13.84
C ILE A 122 15.96 -16.45 -15.18
N LEU A 123 16.45 -15.84 -16.26
CA LEU A 123 16.31 -16.36 -17.61
C LEU A 123 17.55 -17.09 -18.11
N THR A 124 18.76 -16.74 -17.64
CA THR A 124 20.01 -17.37 -18.08
C THR A 124 20.96 -17.60 -16.89
N PRO A 125 21.25 -18.87 -16.51
CA PRO A 125 22.08 -19.16 -15.35
C PRO A 125 23.46 -18.50 -15.44
N PRO A 126 24.02 -17.94 -14.35
CA PRO A 126 25.30 -17.23 -14.34
C PRO A 126 26.44 -18.04 -14.99
N ASP A 127 26.55 -19.32 -14.63
CA ASP A 127 27.64 -20.22 -15.05
C ASP A 127 27.42 -20.89 -16.41
N SER A 128 26.34 -20.56 -17.11
CA SER A 128 25.98 -21.23 -18.38
C SER A 128 25.53 -20.20 -19.43
N PRO A 129 26.45 -19.37 -19.96
CA PRO A 129 26.14 -18.43 -21.03
C PRO A 129 25.53 -19.14 -22.25
N GLY A 130 24.45 -18.56 -22.82
CA GLY A 130 23.74 -19.14 -23.96
C GLY A 130 22.74 -20.25 -23.62
N VAL A 131 22.67 -20.65 -22.34
CA VAL A 131 21.60 -21.53 -21.84
C VAL A 131 20.48 -20.69 -21.26
N TYR A 132 19.23 -21.01 -21.58
CA TYR A 132 18.05 -20.29 -21.12
C TYR A 132 17.13 -21.20 -20.31
N SER A 133 16.53 -20.63 -19.25
CA SER A 133 15.68 -21.34 -18.30
C SER A 133 14.21 -21.27 -18.73
N GLU A 134 13.63 -22.37 -19.18
CA GLU A 134 12.18 -22.45 -19.43
C GLU A 134 11.37 -22.20 -18.14
N GLY A 135 11.90 -22.58 -16.97
CA GLY A 135 11.28 -22.25 -15.67
C GLY A 135 11.25 -20.75 -15.38
N GLY A 136 12.28 -20.02 -15.82
CA GLY A 136 12.31 -18.56 -15.74
C GLY A 136 11.29 -17.93 -16.68
N PHE A 137 11.25 -18.35 -17.93
CA PHE A 137 10.25 -17.88 -18.90
C PHE A 137 8.82 -18.21 -18.48
N ALA A 138 8.56 -19.35 -17.84
CA ALA A 138 7.22 -19.71 -17.35
C ALA A 138 6.66 -18.70 -16.34
N ILE A 139 7.51 -17.98 -15.58
CA ILE A 139 7.10 -16.89 -14.71
C ILE A 139 6.57 -15.71 -15.54
N PHE A 140 7.31 -15.34 -16.60
CA PHE A 140 6.91 -14.29 -17.53
C PHE A 140 5.62 -14.66 -18.26
N ASP A 141 5.53 -15.89 -18.78
CA ASP A 141 4.34 -16.40 -19.47
C ASP A 141 3.09 -16.37 -18.56
N SER A 142 3.27 -16.68 -17.27
CA SER A 142 2.19 -16.57 -16.28
C SER A 142 1.73 -15.13 -16.11
N LEU A 143 2.67 -14.19 -15.91
CA LEU A 143 2.35 -12.76 -15.79
C LEU A 143 1.66 -12.24 -17.05
N ILE A 144 2.15 -12.59 -18.24
CA ILE A 144 1.56 -12.22 -19.54
C ILE A 144 0.12 -12.72 -19.62
N SER A 145 -0.13 -13.98 -19.25
CA SER A 145 -1.48 -14.56 -19.25
C SER A 145 -2.43 -13.81 -18.34
N TRP A 146 -1.99 -13.44 -17.12
CA TRP A 146 -2.81 -12.67 -16.18
C TRP A 146 -3.05 -11.24 -16.70
N CYS A 147 -2.02 -10.57 -17.17
CA CYS A 147 -2.10 -9.20 -17.68
C CYS A 147 -3.00 -9.11 -18.91
N SER A 148 -2.89 -10.04 -19.86
CA SER A 148 -3.78 -10.14 -21.02
C SER A 148 -5.24 -10.32 -20.59
N LYS A 149 -5.50 -11.16 -19.58
CA LYS A 149 -6.84 -11.39 -19.05
C LYS A 149 -7.50 -10.13 -18.47
N TYR A 150 -6.72 -9.24 -17.86
CA TYR A 150 -7.21 -8.02 -17.23
C TYR A 150 -6.90 -6.74 -18.00
N ASN A 151 -6.44 -6.85 -19.25
CA ASN A 151 -6.11 -5.75 -20.15
C ASN A 151 -5.06 -4.79 -19.54
N ILE A 152 -4.01 -5.35 -18.96
CA ILE A 152 -2.84 -4.66 -18.41
C ILE A 152 -1.65 -4.88 -19.33
N TYR A 153 -0.95 -3.83 -19.74
CA TYR A 153 0.31 -3.91 -20.46
C TYR A 153 1.48 -4.26 -19.53
N ILE A 154 2.57 -4.75 -20.13
CA ILE A 154 3.80 -5.10 -19.42
C ILE A 154 4.98 -4.41 -20.09
N ILE A 155 5.84 -3.76 -19.29
CA ILE A 155 7.19 -3.37 -19.71
C ILE A 155 8.16 -4.32 -19.00
N LEU A 156 8.95 -5.05 -19.79
CA LEU A 156 10.01 -5.90 -19.27
C LEU A 156 11.25 -5.04 -19.02
N ASP A 157 11.76 -5.04 -17.78
CA ASP A 157 12.86 -4.22 -17.35
C ASP A 157 14.04 -5.07 -16.87
N LEU A 158 15.18 -4.94 -17.56
CA LEU A 158 16.41 -5.60 -17.12
C LEU A 158 17.04 -4.77 -15.99
N HIS A 159 16.67 -5.13 -14.77
CA HIS A 159 17.05 -4.42 -13.55
C HIS A 159 18.42 -4.81 -13.00
N CYS A 160 18.91 -5.98 -13.34
CA CYS A 160 20.26 -6.45 -13.03
C CYS A 160 20.82 -7.16 -14.26
N ALA A 161 21.66 -6.48 -15.02
CA ALA A 161 22.37 -7.05 -16.17
C ALA A 161 23.59 -7.87 -15.74
N PRO A 162 24.13 -8.77 -16.59
CA PRO A 162 25.36 -9.50 -16.28
C PRO A 162 26.52 -8.57 -15.89
N GLY A 163 26.93 -8.59 -14.63
CA GLY A 163 28.02 -7.79 -14.09
C GLY A 163 27.63 -6.41 -13.55
N GLY A 164 26.35 -6.07 -13.62
CA GLY A 164 25.81 -4.80 -13.13
C GLY A 164 26.01 -3.63 -14.08
N GLU A 165 24.95 -2.94 -14.42
CA GLU A 165 24.91 -1.70 -15.21
C GLU A 165 25.19 -0.44 -14.36
N SER A 166 25.13 -0.60 -13.03
CA SER A 166 25.42 0.41 -12.04
C SER A 166 26.52 -0.07 -11.09
N ASP A 167 27.28 0.84 -10.48
CA ASP A 167 28.23 0.53 -9.40
C ASP A 167 27.54 0.41 -8.03
N GLN A 168 26.21 0.28 -8.02
CA GLN A 168 25.38 0.20 -6.84
C GLN A 168 24.79 -1.22 -6.65
N THR A 169 24.34 -1.49 -5.44
CA THR A 169 23.76 -2.80 -5.08
C THR A 169 22.45 -3.11 -5.77
N ILE A 170 21.73 -2.11 -6.29
CA ILE A 170 20.49 -2.28 -7.05
C ILE A 170 20.69 -3.10 -8.33
N SER A 171 21.86 -3.05 -8.95
CA SER A 171 22.21 -3.82 -10.15
C SER A 171 22.90 -5.17 -9.84
N ASP A 172 22.93 -5.57 -8.56
CA ASP A 172 23.67 -6.73 -8.06
C ASP A 172 25.19 -6.68 -8.39
N TYR A 173 25.74 -5.45 -8.43
CA TYR A 173 27.16 -5.22 -8.73
C TYR A 173 28.08 -5.80 -7.66
N ASP A 174 29.09 -6.52 -8.09
CA ASP A 174 30.17 -7.05 -7.26
C ASP A 174 31.51 -6.44 -7.72
N PRO A 175 32.14 -5.55 -6.92
CA PRO A 175 33.41 -4.91 -7.28
C PRO A 175 34.61 -5.87 -7.35
N SER A 176 34.45 -7.12 -6.95
CA SER A 176 35.51 -8.13 -7.03
C SER A 176 35.66 -8.78 -8.42
N ILE A 177 34.69 -8.56 -9.31
CA ILE A 177 34.67 -9.07 -10.68
C ILE A 177 34.45 -7.93 -11.67
N PRO A 178 34.92 -8.07 -12.94
CA PRO A 178 34.68 -7.03 -13.95
C PRO A 178 33.21 -6.71 -14.13
N SER A 179 32.86 -5.41 -14.20
CA SER A 179 31.50 -4.93 -14.44
C SER A 179 31.00 -5.23 -15.85
N LEU A 180 29.72 -4.91 -16.12
CA LEU A 180 29.15 -4.91 -17.48
C LEU A 180 30.00 -4.05 -18.44
N TRP A 181 30.54 -2.95 -17.96
CA TRP A 181 31.27 -1.97 -18.77
C TRP A 181 32.72 -2.39 -19.08
N GLU A 182 33.30 -3.24 -18.26
CA GLU A 182 34.69 -3.72 -18.36
C GLU A 182 34.79 -5.07 -19.08
N ASP A 183 33.68 -5.80 -19.28
CA ASP A 183 33.67 -7.14 -19.85
C ASP A 183 32.76 -7.24 -21.08
N THR A 184 33.36 -7.33 -22.27
CA THR A 184 32.64 -7.47 -23.53
C THR A 184 31.83 -8.75 -23.64
N ALA A 185 32.20 -9.83 -22.92
CA ALA A 185 31.41 -11.06 -22.89
C ALA A 185 30.08 -10.84 -22.15
N LYS A 186 30.09 -10.08 -21.05
CA LYS A 186 28.88 -9.69 -20.33
C LYS A 186 27.98 -8.80 -21.17
N GLN A 187 28.54 -7.81 -21.87
CA GLN A 187 27.78 -7.01 -22.84
C GLN A 187 27.15 -7.86 -23.93
N THR A 188 27.91 -8.81 -24.50
CA THR A 188 27.40 -9.73 -25.54
C THR A 188 26.26 -10.59 -24.97
N ARG A 189 26.42 -11.10 -23.76
CA ARG A 189 25.37 -11.85 -23.07
C ARG A 189 24.10 -11.02 -22.86
N THR A 190 24.22 -9.75 -22.52
CA THR A 190 23.09 -8.81 -22.38
C THR A 190 22.37 -8.64 -23.73
N VAL A 191 23.11 -8.48 -24.82
CA VAL A 191 22.56 -8.38 -26.17
C VAL A 191 21.80 -9.66 -26.57
N GLU A 192 22.40 -10.83 -26.35
CA GLU A 192 21.78 -12.13 -26.68
C GLU A 192 20.57 -12.44 -25.80
N LEU A 193 20.58 -12.00 -24.53
CA LEU A 193 19.42 -12.10 -23.64
C LEU A 193 18.22 -11.34 -24.22
N TRP A 194 18.40 -10.06 -24.58
CA TRP A 194 17.34 -9.27 -25.19
C TRP A 194 16.86 -9.81 -26.53
N LYS A 195 17.79 -10.33 -27.34
CA LYS A 195 17.45 -11.00 -28.60
C LYS A 195 16.56 -12.23 -28.35
N THR A 196 16.87 -13.03 -27.32
CA THR A 196 16.09 -14.23 -26.96
C THR A 196 14.71 -13.86 -26.43
N ILE A 197 14.62 -12.82 -25.60
CA ILE A 197 13.33 -12.27 -25.12
C ILE A 197 12.50 -11.80 -26.31
N ALA A 198 13.09 -11.02 -27.22
CA ALA A 198 12.40 -10.54 -28.41
C ALA A 198 11.92 -11.68 -29.31
N GLU A 199 12.74 -12.75 -29.55
CA GLU A 199 12.34 -13.92 -30.34
C GLU A 199 11.11 -14.61 -29.72
N ARG A 200 11.07 -14.78 -28.39
CA ARG A 200 9.96 -15.43 -27.70
C ARG A 200 8.68 -14.61 -27.76
N TYR A 201 8.78 -13.29 -27.58
CA TYR A 201 7.63 -12.44 -27.31
C TYR A 201 7.26 -11.44 -28.42
N LYS A 202 7.91 -11.47 -29.59
CA LYS A 202 7.64 -10.55 -30.73
C LYS A 202 6.17 -10.47 -31.18
N SER A 203 5.38 -11.49 -30.84
CA SER A 203 3.96 -11.59 -31.23
C SER A 203 3.02 -11.39 -30.02
N GLU A 204 3.52 -10.94 -28.88
CA GLU A 204 2.74 -10.82 -27.64
C GLU A 204 2.30 -9.36 -27.39
N PRO A 205 1.03 -9.02 -27.68
CA PRO A 205 0.57 -7.63 -27.59
C PRO A 205 0.43 -7.12 -26.15
N ALA A 206 0.40 -8.01 -25.14
CA ALA A 206 0.39 -7.59 -23.74
C ALA A 206 1.71 -6.92 -23.33
N ILE A 207 2.80 -7.22 -24.02
CA ILE A 207 4.07 -6.54 -23.81
C ILE A 207 4.03 -5.19 -24.54
N ALA A 208 4.12 -4.09 -23.79
CA ALA A 208 4.22 -2.74 -24.34
C ALA A 208 5.61 -2.48 -24.94
N GLY A 209 6.65 -3.02 -24.30
CA GLY A 209 8.02 -2.83 -24.74
C GLY A 209 9.05 -3.35 -23.75
N TYR A 210 10.30 -3.01 -24.05
CA TYR A 210 11.52 -3.47 -23.39
C TYR A 210 12.26 -2.28 -22.81
N ASP A 211 12.45 -2.24 -21.49
CA ASP A 211 13.28 -1.30 -20.76
C ASP A 211 14.68 -1.91 -20.62
N LEU A 212 15.60 -1.38 -21.41
CA LEU A 212 16.79 -2.14 -21.79
C LEU A 212 17.80 -2.32 -20.68
N LEU A 213 17.96 -1.34 -19.79
CA LEU A 213 18.80 -1.37 -18.58
C LEU A 213 18.23 -0.41 -17.54
N ASN A 214 18.02 -0.88 -16.35
CA ASN A 214 17.56 -0.05 -15.23
C ASN A 214 18.70 0.78 -14.64
N GLU A 215 18.46 2.08 -14.45
CA GLU A 215 19.31 3.01 -13.72
C GLU A 215 20.82 2.86 -13.95
N PRO A 216 21.29 2.90 -15.22
CA PRO A 216 22.73 2.91 -15.45
C PRO A 216 23.39 4.01 -14.61
N ARG A 217 24.45 3.66 -13.91
CA ARG A 217 25.24 4.63 -13.14
C ARG A 217 26.71 4.26 -13.22
N TRP A 218 27.43 4.99 -14.08
CA TRP A 218 28.85 4.76 -14.28
C TRP A 218 29.56 6.03 -14.70
N ASP A 219 30.75 6.28 -14.15
CA ASP A 219 31.59 7.41 -14.52
C ASP A 219 32.44 7.07 -15.74
N PHE A 220 31.89 7.26 -16.92
CA PHE A 220 32.60 7.01 -18.17
C PHE A 220 33.57 8.14 -18.50
N SER A 221 34.84 7.83 -18.78
CA SER A 221 35.86 8.82 -19.15
C SER A 221 35.60 9.57 -20.47
N ASN A 222 34.71 9.01 -21.31
CA ASN A 222 34.33 9.56 -22.62
C ASN A 222 32.82 9.91 -22.70
N GLY A 223 32.24 10.30 -21.58
CA GLY A 223 30.81 10.53 -21.46
C GLY A 223 29.99 9.25 -21.62
N ASN A 224 28.71 9.34 -21.93
CA ASN A 224 27.82 8.19 -22.03
C ASN A 224 27.98 7.33 -23.32
N LYS A 225 29.11 7.47 -24.03
CA LYS A 225 29.34 6.72 -25.27
C LYS A 225 29.30 5.19 -25.09
N PRO A 226 29.91 4.58 -24.06
CA PRO A 226 29.80 3.14 -23.85
C PRO A 226 28.35 2.68 -23.64
N LEU A 227 27.55 3.46 -22.90
CA LEU A 227 26.13 3.22 -22.71
C LEU A 227 25.36 3.30 -24.03
N PHE A 228 25.60 4.36 -24.81
CA PHE A 228 25.01 4.53 -26.14
C PHE A 228 25.36 3.35 -27.06
N ASP A 229 26.64 2.95 -27.14
CA ASP A 229 27.09 1.87 -28.00
C ASP A 229 26.43 0.54 -27.63
N LEU A 230 26.26 0.26 -26.33
CA LEU A 230 25.57 -0.94 -25.86
C LEU A 230 24.07 -0.90 -26.19
N TYR A 231 23.41 0.23 -25.95
CA TYR A 231 22.00 0.40 -26.32
C TYR A 231 21.75 0.19 -27.81
N VAL A 232 22.61 0.75 -28.68
CA VAL A 232 22.50 0.55 -30.14
C VAL A 232 22.68 -0.93 -30.51
N ARG A 233 23.64 -1.64 -29.89
CA ARG A 233 23.85 -3.08 -30.11
C ARG A 233 22.62 -3.88 -29.70
N ILE A 234 22.04 -3.61 -28.52
CA ILE A 234 20.83 -4.28 -28.04
C ILE A 234 19.66 -3.97 -28.98
N SER A 235 19.45 -2.70 -29.33
CA SER A 235 18.37 -2.27 -30.23
C SER A 235 18.45 -2.96 -31.58
N ASN A 236 19.63 -3.04 -32.18
CA ASN A 236 19.83 -3.72 -33.47
C ASN A 236 19.55 -5.22 -33.38
N ALA A 237 19.95 -5.89 -32.30
CA ALA A 237 19.67 -7.29 -32.08
C ALA A 237 18.16 -7.55 -31.93
N ILE A 238 17.46 -6.73 -31.14
CA ILE A 238 16.00 -6.79 -31.02
C ILE A 238 15.35 -6.56 -32.39
N ARG A 239 15.72 -5.48 -33.11
CA ARG A 239 15.11 -5.10 -34.40
C ARG A 239 15.35 -6.09 -35.52
N SER A 240 16.38 -6.90 -35.42
CA SER A 240 16.57 -8.03 -36.36
C SER A 240 15.46 -9.08 -36.28
N ILE A 241 14.65 -9.07 -35.20
CA ILE A 241 13.62 -10.07 -34.88
C ILE A 241 12.27 -9.42 -34.65
N ASP A 242 12.23 -8.34 -33.86
CA ASP A 242 11.03 -7.65 -33.39
C ASP A 242 11.07 -6.18 -33.81
N THR A 243 10.21 -5.82 -34.75
CA THR A 243 10.05 -4.44 -35.22
C THR A 243 8.83 -3.76 -34.62
N THR A 244 8.14 -4.41 -33.66
CA THR A 244 6.84 -3.98 -33.13
C THR A 244 6.94 -3.32 -31.77
N HIS A 245 7.57 -3.94 -30.80
CA HIS A 245 7.62 -3.45 -29.44
C HIS A 245 8.45 -2.16 -29.26
N ILE A 246 8.06 -1.37 -28.29
CA ILE A 246 8.71 -0.10 -27.95
C ILE A 246 10.00 -0.37 -27.17
N LEU A 247 11.05 0.43 -27.44
CA LEU A 247 12.29 0.41 -26.66
C LEU A 247 12.28 1.58 -25.68
N PHE A 248 12.41 1.28 -24.39
CA PHE A 248 12.56 2.27 -23.34
C PHE A 248 14.04 2.42 -23.02
N ILE A 249 14.51 3.65 -22.98
CA ILE A 249 15.93 3.99 -22.83
C ILE A 249 16.08 4.88 -21.62
N GLU A 250 16.80 4.41 -20.64
CA GLU A 250 17.13 5.17 -19.45
C GLU A 250 18.44 5.95 -19.63
N GLY A 251 18.49 7.12 -18.99
CA GLY A 251 19.71 7.92 -18.92
C GLY A 251 20.72 7.33 -17.94
N ASN A 252 21.99 7.73 -18.05
CA ASN A 252 22.97 7.48 -17.00
C ASN A 252 22.59 8.22 -15.69
N GLN A 253 23.31 7.98 -14.58
CA GLN A 253 23.10 8.62 -13.29
C GLN A 253 21.64 8.43 -12.80
N TYR A 254 21.22 7.17 -12.65
CA TYR A 254 19.87 6.79 -12.17
C TYR A 254 18.75 7.32 -13.08
N ALA A 255 18.83 7.04 -14.38
CA ALA A 255 17.86 7.45 -15.41
C ALA A 255 17.67 8.98 -15.54
N THR A 256 18.68 9.80 -15.19
CA THR A 256 18.54 11.26 -15.21
C THR A 256 19.40 11.97 -16.26
N ASP A 257 20.54 11.41 -16.68
CA ASP A 257 21.46 12.02 -17.64
C ASP A 257 21.37 11.38 -19.05
N PHE A 258 20.75 12.07 -19.97
CA PHE A 258 20.62 11.69 -21.38
C PHE A 258 21.68 12.28 -22.30
N SER A 259 22.72 12.91 -21.78
CA SER A 259 23.81 13.44 -22.59
C SER A 259 24.51 12.32 -23.36
N GLY A 260 24.73 12.53 -24.67
CA GLY A 260 25.32 11.51 -25.54
C GLY A 260 24.38 10.33 -25.95
N LEU A 261 23.14 10.32 -25.43
CA LEU A 261 22.10 9.34 -25.83
C LEU A 261 21.14 9.91 -26.88
N THR A 262 21.53 11.01 -27.53
CA THR A 262 20.74 11.72 -28.55
C THR A 262 21.56 11.89 -29.82
N PRO A 263 20.94 11.98 -31.01
CA PRO A 263 19.49 11.86 -31.29
C PRO A 263 18.96 10.42 -31.11
N PRO A 264 17.63 10.22 -31.06
CA PRO A 264 17.04 8.89 -31.08
C PRO A 264 17.47 8.09 -32.30
N TRP A 265 17.81 6.82 -32.12
CA TRP A 265 18.31 5.92 -33.17
C TRP A 265 17.28 4.89 -33.63
N ASP A 266 16.11 4.84 -32.97
CA ASP A 266 15.01 3.94 -33.32
C ASP A 266 13.68 4.73 -33.37
N LYS A 267 12.79 4.31 -34.29
CA LYS A 267 11.51 5.00 -34.51
C LYS A 267 10.47 4.71 -33.43
N LYS A 268 10.64 3.62 -32.66
CA LYS A 268 9.77 3.21 -31.59
C LYS A 268 10.53 3.25 -30.26
N MET A 269 11.13 4.38 -29.96
CA MET A 269 11.92 4.61 -28.77
C MET A 269 11.26 5.64 -27.88
N VAL A 270 11.44 5.49 -26.57
CA VAL A 270 10.94 6.36 -25.49
C VAL A 270 12.11 6.65 -24.56
N TYR A 271 12.26 7.89 -24.11
CA TYR A 271 13.17 8.19 -23.02
C TYR A 271 12.46 7.98 -21.69
N SER A 272 12.97 7.03 -20.90
CA SER A 272 12.53 6.68 -19.55
C SER A 272 13.38 7.44 -18.54
N PHE A 273 12.77 8.24 -17.68
CA PHE A 273 13.46 8.92 -16.59
C PHE A 273 12.86 8.54 -15.24
N HIS A 274 13.65 8.64 -14.17
CA HIS A 274 13.22 8.40 -12.79
C HIS A 274 13.16 9.71 -12.01
N LYS A 275 12.24 9.78 -11.06
CA LYS A 275 12.01 10.98 -10.24
C LYS A 275 11.61 10.59 -8.83
N TYR A 276 12.45 10.94 -7.87
CA TYR A 276 12.21 10.72 -6.44
C TYR A 276 12.52 12.01 -5.66
N TRP A 277 11.78 12.26 -4.57
CA TRP A 277 12.01 13.29 -3.55
C TRP A 277 12.21 14.75 -4.02
N ASN A 278 12.34 15.03 -5.28
CA ASN A 278 12.47 16.38 -5.79
C ASN A 278 11.10 17.08 -5.96
N PRO A 279 11.04 18.43 -6.06
CA PRO A 279 9.77 19.15 -6.14
C PRO A 279 8.88 18.73 -7.32
N ASN A 280 7.57 18.77 -7.12
CA ASN A 280 6.57 18.43 -8.12
C ASN A 280 6.17 19.66 -8.96
N ASN A 281 7.11 20.23 -9.71
CA ASN A 281 6.90 21.38 -10.57
C ASN A 281 7.60 21.23 -11.93
N ALA A 282 7.25 22.11 -12.89
CA ALA A 282 7.80 22.09 -14.25
C ALA A 282 9.33 22.20 -14.28
N GLY A 283 9.92 22.97 -13.35
CA GLY A 283 11.37 23.17 -13.28
C GLY A 283 12.14 21.87 -13.06
N ALA A 284 11.59 20.98 -12.23
CA ALA A 284 12.22 19.69 -11.92
C ALA A 284 12.27 18.73 -13.13
N ILE A 285 11.42 18.92 -14.13
CA ILE A 285 11.35 18.06 -15.34
C ILE A 285 11.67 18.81 -16.62
N GLN A 286 12.09 20.09 -16.53
CA GLN A 286 12.28 20.95 -17.71
C GLN A 286 13.32 20.39 -18.69
N GLY A 287 14.38 19.75 -18.21
CA GLY A 287 15.38 19.09 -19.05
C GLY A 287 14.78 18.01 -19.95
N TYR A 288 13.90 17.17 -19.38
CA TYR A 288 13.21 16.13 -20.13
C TYR A 288 12.18 16.71 -21.12
N LEU A 289 11.46 17.77 -20.74
CA LEU A 289 10.52 18.46 -21.63
C LEU A 289 11.26 19.08 -22.84
N ASN A 290 12.46 19.63 -22.64
CA ASN A 290 13.30 20.12 -23.73
C ASN A 290 13.76 18.99 -24.65
N LEU A 291 14.17 17.84 -24.08
CA LEU A 291 14.53 16.63 -24.81
C LEU A 291 13.37 16.15 -25.69
N ARG A 292 12.17 16.00 -25.12
CA ARG A 292 10.94 15.65 -25.83
C ARG A 292 10.67 16.57 -27.02
N SER A 293 10.78 17.88 -26.78
CA SER A 293 10.48 18.89 -27.80
C SER A 293 11.52 18.90 -28.93
N ALA A 294 12.80 18.73 -28.58
CA ALA A 294 13.89 18.73 -29.56
C ALA A 294 13.80 17.57 -30.54
N TYR A 295 13.37 16.38 -30.09
CA TYR A 295 13.38 15.16 -30.88
C TYR A 295 11.99 14.63 -31.21
N ASN A 296 10.91 15.28 -30.76
CA ASN A 296 9.52 14.84 -30.96
C ASN A 296 9.34 13.37 -30.58
N ILE A 297 9.78 12.99 -29.37
CA ILE A 297 9.80 11.63 -28.83
C ILE A 297 9.00 11.58 -27.53
N PRO A 298 8.32 10.48 -27.18
CA PRO A 298 7.64 10.35 -25.88
C PRO A 298 8.63 10.33 -24.74
N LEU A 299 8.15 10.80 -23.58
CA LEU A 299 8.76 10.58 -22.28
C LEU A 299 7.93 9.58 -21.48
N TRP A 300 8.60 8.86 -20.62
CA TRP A 300 7.96 8.01 -19.63
C TRP A 300 8.66 8.15 -18.29
N LEU A 301 7.88 8.38 -17.21
CA LEU A 301 8.38 8.31 -15.84
C LEU A 301 8.43 6.84 -15.44
N GLY A 302 9.59 6.20 -15.62
CA GLY A 302 9.78 4.76 -15.48
C GLY A 302 9.68 4.30 -14.03
N GLU A 303 10.18 5.14 -13.12
CA GLU A 303 10.10 4.91 -11.69
C GLU A 303 9.89 6.18 -10.89
N THR A 304 9.06 6.07 -9.86
CA THR A 304 8.81 7.12 -8.88
C THR A 304 8.08 6.53 -7.67
N GLY A 305 8.05 7.24 -6.54
CA GLY A 305 7.35 6.77 -5.34
C GLY A 305 8.07 7.15 -4.05
N GLU A 306 7.93 6.30 -3.02
CA GLU A 306 8.66 6.37 -1.75
C GLU A 306 8.58 7.71 -1.02
N ASN A 307 7.40 8.32 -1.05
CA ASN A 307 7.09 9.59 -0.42
C ASN A 307 5.68 9.57 0.19
N SER A 308 5.17 10.72 0.64
CA SER A 308 3.81 10.86 1.14
C SER A 308 2.76 10.82 0.03
N ASN A 309 1.51 10.55 0.40
CA ASN A 309 0.35 10.61 -0.50
C ASN A 309 0.18 11.97 -1.17
N THR A 310 0.48 13.06 -0.46
CA THR A 310 0.45 14.41 -1.03
C THR A 310 1.44 14.54 -2.19
N TRP A 311 2.68 14.12 -1.98
CA TRP A 311 3.70 14.10 -3.01
C TRP A 311 3.29 13.20 -4.21
N PHE A 312 2.66 12.04 -3.93
CA PHE A 312 2.13 11.15 -4.98
C PHE A 312 1.08 11.84 -5.84
N THR A 313 0.11 12.47 -5.21
CA THR A 313 -0.96 13.22 -5.88
C THR A 313 -0.40 14.33 -6.77
N GLU A 314 0.56 15.09 -6.26
CA GLU A 314 1.19 16.20 -6.98
C GLU A 314 2.07 15.72 -8.14
N CYS A 315 2.86 14.66 -7.93
CA CYS A 315 3.69 14.06 -8.99
C CYS A 315 2.82 13.57 -10.15
N ILE A 316 1.74 12.83 -9.86
CA ILE A 316 0.83 12.34 -10.90
C ILE A 316 0.10 13.49 -11.59
N ALA A 317 -0.31 14.54 -10.85
CA ALA A 317 -0.91 15.72 -11.43
C ALA A 317 0.06 16.45 -12.38
N LEU A 318 1.34 16.57 -12.02
CA LEU A 318 2.39 17.09 -12.88
C LEU A 318 2.57 16.23 -14.15
N MET A 319 2.65 14.91 -14.01
CA MET A 319 2.77 14.00 -15.16
C MET A 319 1.56 14.12 -16.09
N LYS A 320 0.36 14.20 -15.55
CA LYS A 320 -0.89 14.40 -16.30
C LYS A 320 -0.88 15.75 -17.04
N GLN A 321 -0.43 16.84 -16.38
CA GLN A 321 -0.35 18.17 -16.99
C GLN A 321 0.52 18.17 -18.24
N TYR A 322 1.60 17.41 -18.24
CA TYR A 322 2.53 17.31 -19.36
C TYR A 322 2.34 16.08 -20.24
N ASP A 323 1.26 15.33 -19.98
CA ASP A 323 0.92 14.09 -20.70
C ASP A 323 2.12 13.12 -20.78
N ILE A 324 2.67 12.81 -19.61
CA ILE A 324 3.73 11.84 -19.40
C ILE A 324 3.15 10.64 -18.66
N SER A 325 3.18 9.49 -19.30
CA SER A 325 2.82 8.21 -18.69
C SER A 325 3.84 7.83 -17.61
N TRP A 326 3.43 7.01 -16.63
CA TRP A 326 4.24 6.75 -15.45
C TRP A 326 4.11 5.31 -14.93
N SER A 327 5.10 4.87 -14.14
CA SER A 327 5.09 3.67 -13.33
C SER A 327 5.55 3.96 -11.90
N TRP A 328 4.85 3.41 -10.94
CA TRP A 328 5.09 3.64 -9.52
C TRP A 328 5.93 2.53 -8.91
N TRP A 329 6.87 2.84 -8.03
CA TRP A 329 7.64 1.91 -7.22
C TRP A 329 7.08 1.88 -5.80
N THR A 330 6.56 0.78 -5.27
CA THR A 330 6.39 -0.57 -5.81
C THR A 330 5.07 -1.14 -5.28
N LEU A 331 4.57 -2.26 -5.83
CA LEU A 331 3.30 -2.86 -5.42
C LEU A 331 3.30 -3.37 -3.97
N LYS A 332 4.36 -4.10 -3.58
CA LYS A 332 4.50 -4.77 -2.27
C LYS A 332 5.82 -4.43 -1.62
N LYS A 333 5.77 -4.18 -0.32
CA LYS A 333 6.95 -3.93 0.50
C LYS A 333 6.69 -4.34 1.95
N PHE A 334 7.73 -4.79 2.66
CA PHE A 334 7.58 -5.18 4.05
C PHE A 334 7.49 -3.97 4.98
N SER A 335 6.60 -4.05 5.98
CA SER A 335 6.42 -3.05 7.04
C SER A 335 6.40 -1.60 6.54
N THR A 336 5.64 -1.34 5.47
CA THR A 336 5.56 -0.02 4.86
C THR A 336 4.15 0.54 4.86
N ILE A 337 4.03 1.87 4.75
CA ILE A 337 2.76 2.56 4.53
C ILE A 337 2.69 3.25 3.17
N ASN A 338 3.78 3.29 2.40
CA ASN A 338 3.88 4.01 1.12
C ASN A 338 3.75 3.12 -0.12
N ALA A 339 3.41 1.85 0.04
CA ALA A 339 3.08 0.95 -1.04
C ALA A 339 1.61 0.49 -0.95
N PRO A 340 0.94 0.16 -2.05
CA PRO A 340 -0.45 -0.32 -2.01
C PRO A 340 -0.67 -1.53 -1.11
N LEU A 341 0.31 -2.41 -1.00
CA LEU A 341 0.24 -3.64 -0.23
C LEU A 341 1.41 -3.72 0.76
N ASN A 342 1.10 -3.52 2.03
CA ASN A 342 2.04 -3.73 3.13
C ASN A 342 2.09 -5.21 3.49
N VAL A 343 3.29 -5.81 3.47
CA VAL A 343 3.52 -7.20 3.91
C VAL A 343 3.91 -7.19 5.39
N PRO A 344 3.11 -7.76 6.30
CA PRO A 344 3.45 -7.79 7.71
C PRO A 344 4.69 -8.64 8.00
N ILE A 345 5.64 -8.09 8.75
CA ILE A 345 6.77 -8.88 9.28
C ILE A 345 6.27 -9.77 10.42
N THR A 346 6.47 -11.08 10.28
CA THR A 346 6.15 -12.05 11.34
C THR A 346 7.21 -12.04 12.44
N SER A 347 6.84 -12.42 13.66
CA SER A 347 7.76 -12.43 14.80
C SER A 347 8.96 -13.38 14.61
N ASP A 348 8.78 -14.45 13.87
CA ASP A 348 9.84 -15.41 13.54
C ASP A 348 10.75 -14.89 12.43
N TYR A 349 10.23 -14.20 11.40
CA TYR A 349 11.08 -13.52 10.43
C TYR A 349 11.86 -12.37 11.09
N GLN A 350 11.25 -11.62 12.02
CA GLN A 350 11.94 -10.61 12.82
C GLN A 350 13.13 -11.22 13.62
N GLN A 351 13.00 -12.46 14.12
CA GLN A 351 14.13 -13.14 14.76
C GLN A 351 15.28 -13.43 13.80
N LEU A 352 14.97 -13.76 12.52
CA LEU A 352 16.01 -13.91 11.49
C LEU A 352 16.71 -12.58 11.21
N LEU A 353 15.95 -11.49 11.05
CA LEU A 353 16.50 -10.15 10.86
C LEU A 353 17.42 -9.76 12.02
N ASN A 354 17.00 -10.02 13.26
CA ASN A 354 17.81 -9.75 14.46
C ASN A 354 19.11 -10.59 14.47
N TYR A 355 19.05 -11.85 14.07
CA TYR A 355 20.23 -12.72 13.94
C TYR A 355 21.21 -12.19 12.89
N TRP A 356 20.72 -11.88 11.68
CA TRP A 356 21.57 -11.36 10.60
C TRP A 356 22.16 -9.98 10.93
N GLY A 357 21.44 -9.16 11.70
CA GLY A 357 21.94 -7.91 12.26
C GLY A 357 22.92 -8.04 13.44
N GLY A 358 23.28 -9.27 13.85
CA GLY A 358 24.22 -9.53 14.95
C GLY A 358 23.63 -9.46 16.36
N GLY A 359 22.30 -9.33 16.49
CA GLY A 359 21.62 -9.11 17.79
C GLY A 359 21.16 -10.37 18.52
N SER A 360 21.28 -11.57 17.93
CA SER A 360 20.80 -12.81 18.54
C SER A 360 21.63 -14.05 18.15
N THR A 361 21.40 -15.18 18.85
CA THR A 361 22.04 -16.46 18.52
C THR A 361 21.50 -17.04 17.21
N LYS A 362 22.36 -17.81 16.49
CA LYS A 362 21.99 -18.47 15.24
C LYS A 362 20.76 -19.38 15.42
N PRO A 363 19.66 -19.16 14.68
CA PRO A 363 18.50 -20.05 14.72
C PRO A 363 18.83 -21.44 14.16
N SER A 364 18.04 -22.46 14.54
CA SER A 364 18.15 -23.76 13.89
C SER A 364 17.68 -23.67 12.42
N VAL A 365 18.25 -24.52 11.57
CA VAL A 365 17.88 -24.60 10.13
C VAL A 365 16.36 -24.81 9.97
N THR A 366 15.77 -25.71 10.75
CA THR A 366 14.31 -25.98 10.69
C THR A 366 13.49 -24.74 11.05
N PHE A 367 13.86 -24.03 12.12
CA PHE A 367 13.16 -22.79 12.50
C PHE A 367 13.27 -21.73 11.39
N ALA A 368 14.50 -21.50 10.90
CA ALA A 368 14.77 -20.49 9.88
C ALA A 368 14.05 -20.79 8.56
N THR A 369 14.07 -22.05 8.11
CA THR A 369 13.33 -22.48 6.91
C THR A 369 11.82 -22.22 7.07
N ASN A 370 11.24 -22.60 8.21
CA ASN A 370 9.81 -22.38 8.46
C ASN A 370 9.46 -20.88 8.55
N ALA A 371 10.34 -20.04 9.13
CA ALA A 371 10.13 -18.60 9.20
C ALA A 371 10.15 -17.96 7.80
N LEU A 372 11.10 -18.34 6.94
CA LEU A 372 11.19 -17.88 5.57
C LEU A 372 10.00 -18.36 4.71
N LEU A 373 9.54 -19.59 4.87
CA LEU A 373 8.35 -20.08 4.16
C LEU A 373 7.07 -19.36 4.61
N ARG A 374 6.93 -19.02 5.91
CA ARG A 374 5.81 -18.19 6.38
C ARG A 374 5.90 -16.76 5.85
N MET A 375 7.11 -16.18 5.81
CA MET A 375 7.34 -14.88 5.17
C MET A 375 6.91 -14.93 3.70
N ALA A 376 7.30 -15.97 2.95
CA ALA A 376 6.87 -16.17 1.57
C ALA A 376 5.34 -16.39 1.42
N ASP A 377 4.69 -16.96 2.43
CA ASP A 377 3.21 -17.11 2.44
C ASP A 377 2.51 -15.76 2.71
N ASN A 378 3.11 -14.88 3.50
CA ASN A 378 2.59 -13.54 3.75
C ASN A 378 2.62 -12.61 2.52
N LEU A 379 3.36 -12.97 1.48
CA LEU A 379 3.39 -12.22 0.22
C LEU A 379 2.13 -12.37 -0.63
N LYS A 380 1.28 -13.37 -0.35
CA LYS A 380 0.01 -13.53 -1.05
C LYS A 380 -0.88 -12.32 -0.82
N PHE A 381 -1.60 -11.90 -1.85
CA PHE A 381 -2.49 -10.74 -1.84
C PHE A 381 -3.40 -10.70 -0.59
N GLU A 382 -4.04 -11.83 -0.27
CA GLU A 382 -4.97 -11.97 0.85
C GLU A 382 -4.34 -11.84 2.25
N ASN A 383 -3.02 -11.92 2.35
CA ASN A 383 -2.26 -11.79 3.60
C ASN A 383 -1.64 -10.41 3.78
N CYS A 384 -1.64 -9.59 2.72
CA CYS A 384 -1.17 -8.21 2.76
C CYS A 384 -2.20 -7.27 3.38
N ILE A 385 -1.73 -6.16 3.95
CA ILE A 385 -2.59 -5.06 4.40
C ILE A 385 -2.74 -4.08 3.24
N PHE A 386 -3.98 -3.87 2.78
CA PHE A 386 -4.27 -2.92 1.70
C PHE A 386 -4.27 -1.48 2.21
N GLN A 387 -3.39 -0.65 1.65
CA GLN A 387 -3.27 0.78 1.91
C GLN A 387 -4.15 1.55 0.92
N LYS A 388 -5.43 1.72 1.28
CA LYS A 388 -6.43 2.34 0.38
C LYS A 388 -6.18 3.83 0.14
N ASP A 389 -5.58 4.53 1.11
CA ASP A 389 -5.19 5.92 1.03
C ASP A 389 -4.11 6.15 -0.03
N VAL A 390 -3.16 5.22 -0.18
CA VAL A 390 -2.14 5.24 -1.25
C VAL A 390 -2.80 5.18 -2.63
N ILE A 391 -3.72 4.24 -2.83
CA ILE A 391 -4.45 4.13 -4.12
C ILE A 391 -5.33 5.34 -4.38
N ASP A 392 -5.99 5.87 -3.36
CA ASP A 392 -6.80 7.09 -3.46
C ASP A 392 -5.96 8.29 -3.90
N ALA A 393 -4.77 8.46 -3.29
CA ALA A 393 -3.81 9.51 -3.65
C ALA A 393 -3.33 9.41 -5.09
N MET A 394 -3.14 8.20 -5.61
CA MET A 394 -2.67 7.98 -6.97
C MET A 394 -3.76 8.12 -8.03
N MET A 395 -4.98 7.69 -7.74
CA MET A 395 -6.01 7.53 -8.78
C MET A 395 -7.10 8.60 -8.74
N ARG A 396 -7.67 8.92 -7.57
CA ARG A 396 -8.74 9.89 -7.44
C ARG A 396 -8.22 11.30 -7.22
N GLN A 397 -7.36 11.49 -6.23
CA GLN A 397 -6.93 12.82 -5.78
C GLN A 397 -6.26 13.67 -6.87
N PRO A 398 -5.47 13.16 -7.84
CA PRO A 398 -4.94 14.01 -8.92
C PRO A 398 -6.03 14.67 -9.78
N ASN A 399 -7.28 14.18 -9.71
CA ASN A 399 -8.40 14.61 -10.54
C ASN A 399 -9.55 15.25 -9.77
N ASP A 400 -9.60 15.05 -8.45
CA ASP A 400 -10.76 15.39 -7.61
C ASP A 400 -10.30 15.96 -6.26
N ASN A 401 -11.02 16.99 -5.79
CA ASN A 401 -10.77 17.62 -4.48
C ASN A 401 -11.76 17.14 -3.40
N SER A 402 -12.69 16.24 -3.74
CA SER A 402 -13.61 15.69 -2.75
C SER A 402 -12.87 14.86 -1.69
N THR A 403 -13.45 14.78 -0.49
CA THR A 403 -12.96 13.93 0.59
C THR A 403 -13.81 12.67 0.71
N LEU A 404 -13.22 11.59 1.19
CA LEU A 404 -13.89 10.32 1.45
C LEU A 404 -13.58 9.86 2.89
N PRO A 405 -14.55 9.27 3.60
CA PRO A 405 -14.28 8.75 4.92
C PRO A 405 -13.24 7.63 4.87
N PHE A 406 -12.25 7.70 5.75
CA PHE A 406 -11.29 6.60 5.91
C PHE A 406 -11.94 5.38 6.57
N THR A 407 -12.81 5.60 7.56
CA THR A 407 -13.60 4.55 8.21
C THR A 407 -15.05 5.01 8.37
N ASP A 408 -15.96 4.08 8.69
CA ASP A 408 -17.35 4.40 9.01
C ASP A 408 -17.46 4.98 10.43
N ASN A 409 -17.41 6.30 10.55
CA ASN A 409 -17.54 7.01 11.82
C ASN A 409 -19.01 7.20 12.21
N ASN A 410 -19.58 6.26 12.96
CA ASN A 410 -20.97 6.33 13.41
C ASN A 410 -21.08 7.00 14.80
N ILE A 411 -21.99 7.97 14.92
CA ILE A 411 -22.32 8.64 16.17
C ILE A 411 -23.76 8.24 16.60
N PRO A 412 -23.97 7.76 17.85
CA PRO A 412 -22.98 7.58 18.92
C PRO A 412 -21.95 6.51 18.62
N GLY A 413 -20.71 6.74 19.10
CA GLY A 413 -19.58 5.84 18.86
C GLY A 413 -18.23 6.52 19.03
N ILE A 414 -17.15 5.79 18.69
CA ILE A 414 -15.78 6.31 18.72
C ILE A 414 -15.38 6.77 17.32
N VAL A 415 -14.78 7.96 17.25
CA VAL A 415 -14.06 8.50 16.09
C VAL A 415 -12.58 8.57 16.48
N TYR A 416 -11.74 7.71 15.94
CA TYR A 416 -10.31 7.74 16.22
C TYR A 416 -9.64 8.91 15.51
N ALA A 417 -8.73 9.60 16.20
CA ALA A 417 -8.06 10.78 15.65
C ALA A 417 -7.23 10.45 14.38
N SER A 418 -6.64 9.27 14.31
CA SER A 418 -5.90 8.79 13.13
C SER A 418 -6.77 8.36 11.95
N ASP A 419 -8.10 8.23 12.13
CA ASP A 419 -9.04 7.80 11.08
C ASP A 419 -9.70 8.98 10.34
N TYR A 420 -8.98 10.11 10.18
CA TYR A 420 -9.44 11.27 9.42
C TYR A 420 -9.67 10.94 7.94
N ASP A 421 -10.44 11.75 7.24
CA ASP A 421 -10.86 11.54 5.86
C ASP A 421 -9.67 11.42 4.89
N MET A 422 -9.84 10.66 3.82
CA MET A 422 -8.94 10.62 2.67
C MET A 422 -9.21 11.81 1.75
N GLY A 423 -8.16 12.43 1.24
CA GLY A 423 -8.25 13.54 0.30
C GLY A 423 -6.95 14.35 0.28
N LYS A 424 -6.91 15.38 -0.55
CA LYS A 424 -5.75 16.27 -0.68
C LYS A 424 -5.49 17.04 0.60
N LEU A 425 -4.23 17.40 0.80
CA LEU A 425 -3.82 18.46 1.71
C LEU A 425 -4.69 19.71 1.51
N SER A 426 -5.08 20.37 2.57
CA SER A 426 -6.00 21.52 2.61
C SER A 426 -7.45 21.22 2.20
N TYR A 427 -7.82 19.97 1.96
CA TYR A 427 -9.20 19.53 1.72
C TYR A 427 -9.66 18.50 2.78
N ALA A 428 -8.88 17.47 3.05
CA ALA A 428 -9.17 16.46 4.07
C ALA A 428 -8.45 16.74 5.39
N TYR A 429 -7.29 17.34 5.33
CA TYR A 429 -6.44 17.68 6.46
C TYR A 429 -5.51 18.83 6.12
N SER A 430 -4.85 19.38 7.14
CA SER A 430 -3.72 20.31 7.00
C SER A 430 -2.64 19.89 7.99
N ASP A 431 -1.44 19.72 7.48
CA ASP A 431 -0.25 19.38 8.22
C ASP A 431 0.94 20.18 7.66
N VAL A 432 1.96 20.47 8.45
CA VAL A 432 3.07 21.33 8.03
C VAL A 432 4.25 20.54 7.46
N ASP A 433 4.42 19.28 7.85
CA ASP A 433 5.55 18.42 7.51
C ASP A 433 5.06 17.15 6.77
N TYR A 434 4.56 17.31 5.56
CA TYR A 434 3.79 16.29 4.82
C TYR A 434 4.52 15.63 3.64
N GLU A 435 5.72 16.07 3.28
CA GLU A 435 6.46 15.48 2.15
C GLU A 435 7.98 15.43 2.37
N ASN A 436 8.62 14.43 1.78
CA ASN A 436 10.08 14.35 1.72
C ASN A 436 10.59 15.09 0.48
N SER A 437 11.29 16.19 0.70
CA SER A 437 11.89 17.01 -0.37
C SER A 437 13.34 16.62 -0.73
N GLY A 438 13.84 15.50 -0.26
CA GLY A 438 15.21 15.00 -0.54
C GLY A 438 16.32 15.76 0.16
N GLY A 439 16.01 16.67 1.08
CA GLY A 439 17.01 17.40 1.86
C GLY A 439 17.59 16.54 2.96
N SER A 440 18.92 16.42 3.02
CA SER A 440 19.64 15.66 4.05
C SER A 440 19.48 16.20 5.49
N GLN A 441 18.75 17.28 5.70
CA GLN A 441 18.71 18.04 6.95
C GLN A 441 17.33 18.13 7.61
N THR A 442 16.27 17.63 7.01
CA THR A 442 14.94 17.65 7.61
C THR A 442 14.35 16.27 7.68
N SER A 443 14.08 15.82 8.91
CA SER A 443 13.02 14.85 9.14
C SER A 443 11.75 15.50 8.58
N TRP A 444 11.26 15.03 7.46
CA TRP A 444 10.09 15.60 6.79
C TRP A 444 8.79 15.24 7.52
N ASN A 445 8.82 14.30 8.45
CA ASN A 445 7.68 13.86 9.23
C ASN A 445 8.19 13.30 10.57
N SER A 446 7.61 13.75 11.68
CA SER A 446 7.99 13.32 13.02
C SER A 446 7.35 11.98 13.42
N GLY A 447 6.13 11.70 12.94
CA GLY A 447 5.45 10.43 13.11
C GLY A 447 4.92 9.92 11.76
N TRP A 448 5.41 8.77 11.28
CA TRP A 448 5.02 8.23 9.98
C TRP A 448 4.61 6.77 10.11
N SER A 449 3.36 6.57 10.50
CA SER A 449 2.76 5.26 10.75
C SER A 449 1.31 5.24 10.29
N TYR A 450 0.74 4.06 10.05
CA TYR A 450 -0.66 3.81 9.77
C TYR A 450 -1.16 4.37 8.42
N ARG A 451 -0.94 5.66 8.13
CA ARG A 451 -1.35 6.36 6.90
C ARG A 451 -0.16 7.06 6.26
N ASN A 452 -0.16 7.12 4.93
CA ASN A 452 0.93 7.72 4.15
C ASN A 452 0.69 9.21 3.80
N ASP A 453 -0.22 9.89 4.51
CA ASP A 453 -0.61 11.27 4.18
C ASP A 453 0.40 12.34 4.65
N GLY A 454 1.32 11.98 5.54
CA GLY A 454 2.26 12.90 6.15
C GLY A 454 1.78 13.53 7.46
N VAL A 455 0.57 13.25 7.91
CA VAL A 455 0.13 13.59 9.27
C VAL A 455 0.89 12.77 10.30
N ASP A 456 1.36 13.43 11.35
CA ASP A 456 2.17 12.84 12.41
C ASP A 456 1.38 11.82 13.23
N ILE A 457 1.57 10.54 12.96
CA ILE A 457 0.91 9.42 13.65
C ILE A 457 1.96 8.51 14.27
N GLU A 458 1.72 8.10 15.51
CA GLU A 458 2.53 7.13 16.24
C GLU A 458 1.70 6.00 16.83
N SER A 459 2.37 4.95 17.32
CA SER A 459 1.73 3.84 18.01
C SER A 459 1.14 4.32 19.35
N CYS A 460 -0.10 3.92 19.63
CA CYS A 460 -0.85 4.23 20.85
C CYS A 460 -0.94 3.01 21.76
N ILE A 461 -0.57 3.18 23.03
CA ILE A 461 -0.64 2.12 24.06
C ILE A 461 -1.88 2.20 24.95
N ASP A 462 -2.82 3.13 24.65
CA ASP A 462 -4.07 3.31 25.39
C ASP A 462 -5.08 2.17 25.17
N LEU A 463 -6.13 2.12 25.95
CA LEU A 463 -7.27 1.23 25.78
C LEU A 463 -8.58 1.95 26.10
N PRO A 464 -9.55 2.07 25.16
CA PRO A 464 -9.50 1.52 23.77
C PRO A 464 -8.62 2.35 22.84
N THR A 465 -8.13 1.72 21.78
CA THR A 465 -7.42 2.37 20.68
C THR A 465 -7.56 1.53 19.40
N ASN A 466 -7.43 2.15 18.22
CA ASN A 466 -7.20 1.42 16.96
C ASN A 466 -5.73 1.02 16.76
N GLY A 467 -4.84 1.36 17.73
CA GLY A 467 -3.41 1.10 17.71
C GLY A 467 -2.56 2.36 17.48
N PHE A 468 -3.18 3.50 17.17
CA PHE A 468 -2.50 4.72 16.75
C PHE A 468 -3.09 5.97 17.40
N ASN A 469 -2.28 7.03 17.49
CA ASN A 469 -2.70 8.38 17.88
C ASN A 469 -2.05 9.43 16.97
N VAL A 470 -2.68 10.57 16.86
CA VAL A 470 -2.09 11.77 16.26
C VAL A 470 -1.24 12.46 17.31
N GLY A 471 0.00 12.84 16.95
CA GLY A 471 0.96 13.54 17.79
C GLY A 471 1.60 14.71 17.05
N TRP A 472 2.62 15.32 17.66
CA TRP A 472 3.40 16.47 17.14
C TRP A 472 2.55 17.60 16.53
N ILE A 473 1.32 17.72 16.99
CA ILE A 473 0.32 18.69 16.52
C ILE A 473 0.89 20.11 16.58
N ASN A 474 0.74 20.87 15.49
CA ASN A 474 1.16 22.26 15.36
C ASN A 474 -0.03 23.21 15.24
N THR A 475 0.24 24.49 15.45
CA THR A 475 -0.75 25.57 15.35
C THR A 475 -1.21 25.73 13.89
N GLY A 476 -2.53 25.72 13.68
CA GLY A 476 -3.15 25.92 12.36
C GLY A 476 -3.44 24.64 11.60
N GLU A 477 -2.96 23.50 12.05
CA GLU A 477 -3.31 22.19 11.50
C GLU A 477 -4.75 21.83 11.83
N TRP A 478 -5.30 20.91 11.05
CA TRP A 478 -6.66 20.39 11.25
C TRP A 478 -6.89 19.07 10.55
N LEU A 479 -7.86 18.30 11.05
CA LEU A 479 -8.25 17.01 10.50
C LEU A 479 -9.78 16.97 10.33
N ASN A 480 -10.25 16.51 9.19
CA ASN A 480 -11.67 16.30 8.89
C ASN A 480 -12.07 14.84 9.08
N TYR A 481 -13.30 14.64 9.52
CA TYR A 481 -13.91 13.32 9.70
C TYR A 481 -15.33 13.36 9.15
N THR A 482 -15.62 12.57 8.12
CA THR A 482 -17.00 12.33 7.71
C THR A 482 -17.67 11.44 8.77
N VAL A 483 -18.68 11.97 9.44
CA VAL A 483 -19.39 11.29 10.54
C VAL A 483 -20.85 11.06 10.17
N LYS A 484 -21.42 9.93 10.59
CA LYS A 484 -22.84 9.60 10.44
C LYS A 484 -23.54 9.67 11.79
N ILE A 485 -24.33 10.72 12.03
CA ILE A 485 -25.06 10.96 13.26
C ILE A 485 -26.44 10.32 13.14
N ALA A 486 -26.69 9.28 13.96
CA ALA A 486 -27.90 8.46 13.85
C ALA A 486 -29.18 9.24 14.19
N GLN A 487 -29.15 10.13 15.18
CA GLN A 487 -30.28 10.90 15.68
C GLN A 487 -29.85 12.31 16.08
N ALA A 488 -30.69 13.31 15.81
CA ALA A 488 -30.48 14.65 16.33
C ALA A 488 -30.68 14.67 17.84
N GLY A 489 -29.86 15.42 18.56
CA GLY A 489 -29.96 15.51 20.02
C GLY A 489 -28.73 16.08 20.70
N LEU A 490 -28.74 16.05 22.02
CA LEU A 490 -27.60 16.44 22.85
C LEU A 490 -26.65 15.23 23.03
N TYR A 491 -25.37 15.49 22.83
CA TYR A 491 -24.31 14.51 22.99
C TYR A 491 -23.21 15.00 23.94
N ASP A 492 -22.69 14.08 24.72
CA ASP A 492 -21.45 14.29 25.43
C ASP A 492 -20.30 13.79 24.57
N ILE A 493 -19.22 14.57 24.46
CA ILE A 493 -18.03 14.24 23.67
C ILE A 493 -16.87 14.03 24.66
N ASP A 494 -16.47 12.79 24.83
CA ASP A 494 -15.27 12.44 25.59
C ASP A 494 -14.05 12.47 24.67
N ILE A 495 -13.09 13.35 24.97
CA ILE A 495 -11.86 13.56 24.22
C ILE A 495 -10.73 12.84 24.94
N ARG A 496 -10.12 11.87 24.27
CA ARG A 496 -9.01 11.09 24.84
C ARG A 496 -7.69 11.65 24.37
N TYR A 497 -6.91 12.21 25.29
CA TYR A 497 -5.68 12.93 25.02
C TYR A 497 -4.55 12.54 25.96
N ALA A 498 -3.31 12.84 25.56
CA ALA A 498 -2.12 12.79 26.40
C ALA A 498 -1.27 14.04 26.17
N SER A 499 -0.69 14.61 27.24
CA SER A 499 0.16 15.80 27.13
C SER A 499 1.23 15.84 28.23
N ASN A 500 2.45 16.20 27.84
CA ASN A 500 3.57 16.41 28.75
C ASN A 500 3.88 17.90 28.99
N GLN A 501 3.09 18.80 28.39
CA GLN A 501 3.29 20.26 28.52
C GLN A 501 1.97 21.01 28.53
N THR A 502 2.01 22.28 28.91
CA THR A 502 0.83 23.17 28.96
C THR A 502 0.63 23.87 27.60
N GLY A 503 -0.60 24.37 27.37
CA GLY A 503 -0.90 25.30 26.27
C GLY A 503 -1.58 24.68 25.07
N GLY A 504 -1.79 23.36 25.03
CA GLY A 504 -2.54 22.71 23.97
C GLY A 504 -3.97 23.21 23.86
N LYS A 505 -4.44 23.56 22.65
CA LYS A 505 -5.79 24.09 22.41
C LYS A 505 -6.33 23.66 21.08
N PHE A 506 -7.62 23.36 21.01
CA PHE A 506 -8.33 23.16 19.74
C PHE A 506 -9.82 23.49 19.85
N VAL A 507 -10.51 23.49 18.72
CA VAL A 507 -11.97 23.59 18.64
C VAL A 507 -12.51 22.46 17.75
N ILE A 508 -13.76 22.07 18.01
CA ILE A 508 -14.48 21.13 17.15
C ILE A 508 -15.47 21.94 16.30
N ARG A 509 -15.46 21.67 14.99
CA ARG A 509 -16.44 22.20 14.04
C ARG A 509 -17.31 21.08 13.48
N LEU A 510 -18.51 21.42 13.06
CA LEU A 510 -19.39 20.56 12.28
C LEU A 510 -19.91 21.38 11.07
N ASP A 511 -19.68 20.90 9.87
CA ASP A 511 -20.01 21.61 8.62
C ASP A 511 -19.55 23.09 8.64
N ASN A 512 -18.30 23.30 9.01
CA ASN A 512 -17.62 24.58 9.19
C ASN A 512 -18.11 25.46 10.37
N ASN A 513 -19.15 25.07 11.09
CA ASN A 513 -19.64 25.82 12.26
C ASN A 513 -18.94 25.33 13.53
N ILE A 514 -18.43 26.23 14.37
CA ILE A 514 -17.86 25.88 15.66
C ILE A 514 -18.97 25.37 16.57
N ILE A 515 -18.83 24.16 17.10
CA ILE A 515 -19.80 23.52 18.00
C ILE A 515 -19.29 23.38 19.44
N SER A 516 -18.01 23.68 19.68
CA SER A 516 -17.41 23.66 21.02
C SER A 516 -16.91 25.05 21.44
N SER A 517 -16.76 25.32 22.76
CA SER A 517 -15.83 26.35 23.20
C SER A 517 -14.40 26.00 22.83
N VAL A 518 -13.44 26.92 23.00
CA VAL A 518 -12.01 26.56 22.94
C VAL A 518 -11.74 25.54 24.05
N ILE A 519 -11.16 24.43 23.64
CA ILE A 519 -10.82 23.29 24.50
C ILE A 519 -9.37 23.44 24.89
N ASP A 520 -9.12 23.72 26.16
CA ASP A 520 -7.79 23.73 26.75
C ASP A 520 -7.41 22.31 27.16
N ILE A 521 -6.24 21.86 26.74
CA ILE A 521 -5.73 20.52 27.05
C ILE A 521 -4.86 20.58 28.32
N PRO A 522 -5.29 19.97 29.45
CA PRO A 522 -4.49 19.86 30.64
C PRO A 522 -3.25 18.98 30.46
N VAL A 523 -2.23 19.21 31.31
CA VAL A 523 -1.08 18.29 31.35
C VAL A 523 -1.51 16.97 31.96
N SER A 524 -1.21 15.86 31.28
CA SER A 524 -1.47 14.50 31.76
C SER A 524 -0.23 13.82 32.35
N GLY A 525 0.97 14.42 32.18
CA GLY A 525 2.24 13.92 32.74
C GLY A 525 3.03 13.00 31.80
N GLY A 526 2.69 12.93 30.51
CA GLY A 526 3.43 12.18 29.51
C GLY A 526 2.71 12.05 28.20
N TRP A 527 3.47 11.83 27.11
CA TRP A 527 2.93 11.73 25.74
C TRP A 527 2.05 10.48 25.49
N GLN A 528 2.13 9.48 26.35
CA GLN A 528 1.29 8.27 26.34
C GLN A 528 0.58 8.06 27.70
N ASN A 529 0.51 9.11 28.54
CA ASN A 529 -0.26 9.10 29.77
C ASN A 529 -1.67 9.66 29.51
N TRP A 530 -2.59 8.79 29.15
CA TRP A 530 -3.89 9.13 28.58
C TRP A 530 -4.91 9.56 29.63
N GLN A 531 -5.58 10.69 29.39
CA GLN A 531 -6.68 11.22 30.19
C GLN A 531 -7.88 11.56 29.30
N THR A 532 -9.05 11.74 29.89
CA THR A 532 -10.29 12.11 29.22
C THR A 532 -10.79 13.47 29.70
N LEU A 533 -11.12 14.32 28.71
CA LEU A 533 -11.85 15.57 28.94
C LEU A 533 -13.24 15.43 28.29
N THR A 534 -14.31 15.78 29.04
CA THR A 534 -15.68 15.68 28.55
C THR A 534 -16.25 17.06 28.21
N LEU A 535 -16.81 17.18 27.03
CA LEU A 535 -17.67 18.30 26.61
C LEU A 535 -19.13 17.84 26.69
N PRO A 536 -19.91 18.33 27.67
CA PRO A 536 -21.27 17.88 27.85
C PRO A 536 -22.25 18.66 26.95
N ASN A 537 -23.37 18.02 26.58
CA ASN A 537 -24.55 18.63 25.98
C ASN A 537 -24.31 19.39 24.66
N ILE A 538 -23.47 18.85 23.78
CA ILE A 538 -23.25 19.40 22.46
C ILE A 538 -24.43 19.00 21.53
N GLN A 539 -25.13 20.00 20.97
CA GLN A 539 -26.26 19.76 20.05
C GLN A 539 -25.73 19.30 18.70
N LEU A 540 -26.14 18.11 18.27
CA LEU A 540 -25.80 17.55 16.95
C LEU A 540 -27.06 17.28 16.13
N PRO A 541 -27.07 17.60 14.81
CA PRO A 541 -28.12 17.21 13.88
C PRO A 541 -27.98 15.74 13.47
N ALA A 542 -29.04 15.12 12.97
CA ALA A 542 -28.99 13.80 12.34
C ALA A 542 -28.50 13.89 10.88
N GLY A 543 -27.78 12.90 10.41
CA GLY A 543 -27.34 12.86 9.02
C GLY A 543 -25.84 12.58 8.86
N ILE A 544 -25.34 12.79 7.65
CA ILE A 544 -23.91 12.74 7.32
C ILE A 544 -23.38 14.17 7.37
N HIS A 545 -22.32 14.37 8.14
CA HIS A 545 -21.71 15.67 8.38
C HIS A 545 -20.20 15.57 8.36
N VAL A 546 -19.50 16.70 8.16
CA VAL A 546 -18.05 16.79 8.29
C VAL A 546 -17.71 17.42 9.63
N MET A 547 -17.15 16.61 10.54
CA MET A 547 -16.54 17.10 11.77
C MET A 547 -15.09 17.49 11.49
N GLN A 548 -14.64 18.62 12.05
CA GLN A 548 -13.24 19.05 11.96
C GLN A 548 -12.69 19.29 13.38
N ALA A 549 -11.54 18.68 13.66
CA ALA A 549 -10.69 19.08 14.78
C ALA A 549 -9.70 20.13 14.29
N GLN A 550 -9.87 21.39 14.70
CA GLN A 550 -8.98 22.51 14.33
C GLN A 550 -8.05 22.86 15.46
N PHE A 551 -6.75 22.70 15.27
CA PHE A 551 -5.73 22.87 16.29
C PHE A 551 -5.26 24.33 16.36
N LEU A 552 -5.49 24.96 17.53
CA LEU A 552 -5.13 26.35 17.80
C LEU A 552 -3.72 26.46 18.41
N SER A 553 -3.28 25.43 19.09
CA SER A 553 -1.90 25.24 19.53
C SER A 553 -1.64 23.76 19.82
N GLY A 554 -0.40 23.31 19.59
CA GLY A 554 0.01 21.93 19.79
C GLY A 554 0.45 21.59 21.21
N GLY A 555 1.23 20.52 21.34
CA GLY A 555 1.77 20.05 22.62
C GLY A 555 0.94 18.98 23.31
N TYR A 556 0.19 18.20 22.54
CA TYR A 556 -0.60 17.07 23.02
C TYR A 556 -0.79 16.03 21.92
N ASN A 557 -1.14 14.82 22.34
CA ASN A 557 -1.53 13.71 21.48
C ASN A 557 -3.04 13.47 21.57
N LEU A 558 -3.68 13.06 20.47
CA LEU A 558 -5.10 12.71 20.43
C LEU A 558 -5.26 11.25 20.01
N ASN A 559 -6.02 10.47 20.81
CA ASN A 559 -6.39 9.10 20.48
C ASN A 559 -7.76 9.04 19.80
N TYR A 560 -8.82 9.57 20.48
CA TYR A 560 -10.19 9.51 19.93
C TYR A 560 -11.13 10.56 20.51
N PHE A 561 -12.27 10.71 19.83
CA PHE A 561 -13.48 11.36 20.28
C PHE A 561 -14.56 10.31 20.49
N LEU A 562 -15.12 10.21 21.70
CA LEU A 562 -16.22 9.31 22.00
C LEU A 562 -17.51 10.11 22.14
N PHE A 563 -18.46 9.87 21.27
CA PHE A 563 -19.79 10.48 21.30
C PHE A 563 -20.79 9.56 21.98
N SER A 564 -21.50 10.11 22.97
CA SER A 564 -22.61 9.43 23.63
C SER A 564 -23.79 10.39 23.79
N GLN A 565 -25.01 9.90 23.63
CA GLN A 565 -26.17 10.75 23.90
C GLN A 565 -26.13 11.25 25.36
N SER A 566 -26.30 12.56 25.56
CA SER A 566 -26.39 13.13 26.90
C SER A 566 -27.61 12.56 27.63
N ALA A 567 -27.45 12.27 28.89
CA ALA A 567 -28.58 11.83 29.72
C ALA A 567 -29.60 12.97 29.80
N THR A 568 -30.70 12.89 29.07
CA THR A 568 -31.85 13.77 29.34
C THR A 568 -32.42 13.42 30.70
N ASP A 569 -32.62 14.41 31.58
CA ASP A 569 -33.29 14.23 32.85
C ASP A 569 -34.75 13.76 32.63
N VAL A 570 -34.94 12.46 32.45
CA VAL A 570 -36.23 11.84 32.61
C VAL A 570 -36.34 11.38 34.06
N LYS A 571 -37.05 12.18 34.85
CA LYS A 571 -37.46 11.80 36.19
C LYS A 571 -38.00 10.38 36.21
N SER A 572 -37.38 9.56 37.07
CA SER A 572 -37.89 8.35 37.71
C SER A 572 -38.24 7.16 36.83
N LEU A 573 -37.27 6.27 36.68
CA LEU A 573 -37.53 4.84 36.84
C LEU A 573 -36.48 4.25 37.76
N GLN A 574 -36.93 3.50 38.76
CA GLN A 574 -36.17 2.93 39.86
C GLN A 574 -34.77 2.44 39.44
N SER A 575 -33.74 2.88 40.14
CA SER A 575 -32.36 2.45 39.97
C SER A 575 -32.25 0.93 40.26
N LYS A 576 -32.34 0.10 39.24
CA LYS A 576 -31.93 -1.29 39.34
C LYS A 576 -30.39 -1.29 39.40
N ASN A 577 -29.84 -1.54 40.60
CA ASN A 577 -28.39 -1.65 40.77
C ASN A 577 -27.88 -2.88 39.98
N TYR A 578 -27.32 -2.62 38.81
CA TYR A 578 -26.63 -3.68 38.04
C TYR A 578 -25.26 -3.95 38.65
N THR A 579 -24.86 -5.22 38.65
CA THR A 579 -23.49 -5.64 39.01
C THR A 579 -22.78 -6.17 37.78
N PHE A 580 -21.45 -6.07 37.76
CA PHE A 580 -20.66 -6.70 36.70
C PHE A 580 -20.82 -8.24 36.77
N GLN A 581 -21.35 -8.82 35.71
CA GLN A 581 -21.55 -10.27 35.64
C GLN A 581 -21.42 -10.76 34.19
N LEU A 582 -20.71 -11.85 33.99
CA LEU A 582 -20.74 -12.65 32.78
C LEU A 582 -21.39 -13.98 33.12
N LYS A 583 -22.54 -14.29 32.51
CA LYS A 583 -23.24 -15.56 32.74
C LYS A 583 -22.65 -16.67 31.86
N GLN A 584 -22.84 -17.91 32.27
CA GLN A 584 -22.53 -19.07 31.43
C GLN A 584 -23.39 -19.02 30.17
N ASN A 585 -22.77 -19.26 28.99
CA ASN A 585 -23.50 -19.33 27.74
C ASN A 585 -24.55 -20.48 27.79
N TYR A 586 -25.71 -20.27 27.15
CA TYR A 586 -26.77 -21.29 27.09
C TYR A 586 -27.32 -21.36 25.66
N PRO A 587 -27.45 -22.61 25.14
CA PRO A 587 -27.01 -23.89 25.70
C PRO A 587 -25.48 -23.99 25.82
N ASN A 588 -24.97 -24.86 26.72
CA ASN A 588 -23.58 -25.26 26.84
C ASN A 588 -23.52 -26.70 27.40
N PRO A 589 -23.13 -27.75 26.64
CA PRO A 589 -22.64 -27.68 25.24
C PRO A 589 -23.66 -27.10 24.24
N PHE A 590 -23.18 -26.59 23.08
CA PHE A 590 -24.04 -25.98 22.06
C PHE A 590 -23.74 -26.49 20.65
N ASN A 591 -24.74 -26.36 19.74
CA ASN A 591 -24.64 -26.72 18.32
C ASN A 591 -25.71 -25.97 17.49
N PRO A 592 -25.37 -25.20 16.45
CA PRO A 592 -24.15 -24.45 16.29
C PRO A 592 -24.18 -23.10 17.03
N SER A 593 -25.30 -22.75 17.69
CA SER A 593 -25.54 -21.43 18.27
C SER A 593 -25.70 -21.48 19.78
N THR A 594 -25.24 -20.41 20.43
CA THR A 594 -25.42 -20.21 21.88
C THR A 594 -25.60 -18.74 22.20
N LYS A 595 -26.25 -18.44 23.32
CA LYS A 595 -26.47 -17.07 23.81
C LYS A 595 -25.57 -16.79 24.99
N ILE A 596 -24.85 -15.67 24.95
CA ILE A 596 -24.01 -15.15 26.03
C ILE A 596 -24.74 -13.96 26.66
N GLN A 597 -24.97 -14.00 27.98
CA GLN A 597 -25.61 -12.94 28.74
C GLN A 597 -24.58 -12.27 29.70
N TYR A 598 -24.65 -10.98 29.84
CA TYR A 598 -23.80 -10.22 30.75
C TYR A 598 -24.49 -8.97 31.27
N SER A 599 -24.00 -8.43 32.39
CA SER A 599 -24.43 -7.15 32.93
C SER A 599 -23.23 -6.29 33.31
N ILE A 600 -23.41 -4.98 33.21
CA ILE A 600 -22.41 -3.98 33.56
C ILE A 600 -23.01 -2.94 34.48
N PRO A 601 -22.26 -2.48 35.55
CA PRO A 601 -22.78 -1.60 36.54
C PRO A 601 -22.78 -0.10 36.16
N SER A 602 -21.96 0.26 35.16
CA SER A 602 -21.82 1.65 34.70
C SER A 602 -21.54 1.68 33.20
N LYS A 603 -21.76 2.80 32.57
CA LYS A 603 -21.42 3.04 31.14
C LYS A 603 -19.94 2.72 30.94
N SER A 604 -19.68 1.77 30.02
CA SER A 604 -18.34 1.26 29.75
C SER A 604 -18.20 0.84 28.30
N PHE A 605 -16.99 0.93 27.77
CA PHE A 605 -16.67 0.26 26.52
C PHE A 605 -16.59 -1.26 26.77
N VAL A 606 -17.42 -2.01 26.05
CA VAL A 606 -17.60 -3.44 26.25
C VAL A 606 -17.06 -4.22 25.07
N THR A 607 -16.19 -5.17 25.35
CA THR A 607 -15.77 -6.14 24.34
C THR A 607 -16.12 -7.56 24.78
N ILE A 608 -16.65 -8.37 23.87
CA ILE A 608 -16.74 -9.84 24.03
C ILE A 608 -15.97 -10.48 22.90
N LYS A 609 -14.88 -11.16 23.24
CA LYS A 609 -14.00 -11.83 22.30
C LYS A 609 -14.00 -13.34 22.52
N ILE A 610 -14.00 -14.13 21.43
CA ILE A 610 -13.94 -15.59 21.46
C ILE A 610 -12.52 -16.05 21.16
N PHE A 611 -12.05 -17.05 21.92
CA PHE A 611 -10.72 -17.65 21.79
C PHE A 611 -10.81 -19.16 21.70
N ASN A 612 -9.87 -19.79 21.00
CA ASN A 612 -9.68 -21.24 21.04
C ASN A 612 -8.87 -21.66 22.28
N ILE A 613 -8.64 -22.97 22.42
CA ILE A 613 -7.88 -23.55 23.55
C ILE A 613 -6.41 -23.08 23.61
N LEU A 614 -5.84 -22.62 22.47
CA LEU A 614 -4.48 -22.09 22.40
C LEU A 614 -4.41 -20.59 22.71
N GLY A 615 -5.55 -19.95 23.06
CA GLY A 615 -5.62 -18.52 23.32
C GLY A 615 -5.67 -17.65 22.05
N LYS A 616 -5.71 -18.24 20.85
CA LYS A 616 -5.87 -17.51 19.60
C LYS A 616 -7.29 -16.91 19.51
N LYS A 617 -7.39 -15.62 19.24
CA LYS A 617 -8.69 -14.96 19.02
C LYS A 617 -9.34 -15.48 17.75
N ILE A 618 -10.60 -15.88 17.87
CA ILE A 618 -11.44 -16.39 16.77
C ILE A 618 -12.30 -15.27 16.20
N THR A 619 -13.00 -14.52 17.07
CA THR A 619 -13.88 -13.43 16.64
C THR A 619 -14.16 -12.48 17.81
N THR A 620 -14.68 -11.30 17.48
CA THR A 620 -15.22 -10.33 18.43
C THR A 620 -16.73 -10.23 18.21
N LEU A 621 -17.52 -10.44 19.27
CA LEU A 621 -18.98 -10.43 19.22
C LEU A 621 -19.58 -9.09 19.65
N VAL A 622 -18.89 -8.38 20.53
CA VAL A 622 -19.27 -7.04 21.02
C VAL A 622 -18.01 -6.19 21.07
N ASN A 623 -18.09 -4.99 20.55
CA ASN A 623 -16.99 -4.01 20.57
C ASN A 623 -17.60 -2.60 20.53
N GLU A 624 -18.30 -2.21 21.59
CA GLU A 624 -19.08 -0.98 21.63
C GLU A 624 -19.32 -0.50 23.06
N ILE A 625 -19.72 0.77 23.21
CA ILE A 625 -20.10 1.34 24.50
C ILE A 625 -21.51 0.89 24.84
N LYS A 626 -21.67 0.44 26.09
CA LYS A 626 -22.95 0.10 26.69
C LYS A 626 -23.19 0.91 27.97
N SER A 627 -24.42 1.37 28.19
CA SER A 627 -24.86 1.95 29.46
C SER A 627 -24.95 0.85 30.54
N ALA A 628 -25.11 1.22 31.81
CA ALA A 628 -25.44 0.26 32.86
C ALA A 628 -26.67 -0.57 32.47
N GLY A 629 -26.59 -1.91 32.55
CA GLY A 629 -27.69 -2.76 32.08
C GLY A 629 -27.34 -4.24 31.95
N GLU A 630 -28.35 -5.01 31.57
CA GLU A 630 -28.23 -6.44 31.20
C GLU A 630 -28.31 -6.57 29.68
N TYR A 631 -27.42 -7.37 29.10
CA TYR A 631 -27.26 -7.54 27.66
C TYR A 631 -27.14 -9.00 27.27
N SER A 632 -27.37 -9.27 26.00
CA SER A 632 -27.14 -10.61 25.44
C SER A 632 -26.66 -10.52 23.99
N VAL A 633 -25.79 -11.44 23.60
CA VAL A 633 -25.30 -11.60 22.24
C VAL A 633 -25.33 -13.08 21.83
N ASN A 634 -25.70 -13.34 20.60
CA ASN A 634 -25.71 -14.70 20.04
C ASN A 634 -24.35 -14.97 19.37
N PHE A 635 -23.84 -16.18 19.60
CA PHE A 635 -22.65 -16.68 18.93
C PHE A 635 -23.03 -17.88 18.05
N ASN A 636 -22.69 -17.83 16.77
CA ASN A 636 -22.87 -18.92 15.81
C ASN A 636 -21.50 -19.44 15.35
N SER A 637 -21.29 -20.75 15.50
CA SER A 637 -20.02 -21.42 15.26
C SER A 637 -20.02 -22.35 14.03
N VAL A 638 -20.84 -22.06 13.02
CA VAL A 638 -21.01 -22.94 11.82
C VAL A 638 -19.66 -23.36 11.22
N ASN A 639 -18.68 -22.49 11.20
CA ASN A 639 -17.36 -22.72 10.58
C ASN A 639 -16.28 -23.22 11.58
N LEU A 640 -16.65 -23.54 12.84
CA LEU A 640 -15.70 -24.00 13.85
C LEU A 640 -15.83 -25.51 14.09
N THR A 641 -14.71 -26.13 14.49
CA THR A 641 -14.68 -27.57 14.86
C THR A 641 -15.21 -27.78 16.26
N SER A 642 -15.76 -28.99 16.54
CA SER A 642 -16.10 -29.40 17.93
C SER A 642 -14.89 -29.22 18.85
N GLY A 643 -15.11 -28.68 20.05
CA GLY A 643 -14.04 -28.45 21.00
C GLY A 643 -14.37 -27.41 22.08
N ILE A 644 -13.35 -27.09 22.87
CA ILE A 644 -13.44 -26.10 23.94
C ILE A 644 -13.02 -24.71 23.38
N TYR A 645 -13.86 -23.74 23.70
CA TYR A 645 -13.60 -22.29 23.41
C TYR A 645 -13.78 -21.48 24.70
N PHE A 646 -13.22 -20.29 24.68
CA PHE A 646 -13.36 -19.33 25.76
C PHE A 646 -13.96 -18.03 25.24
N TYR A 647 -14.77 -17.37 26.03
CA TYR A 647 -15.20 -16.00 25.76
C TYR A 647 -14.80 -15.09 26.90
N LYS A 648 -14.28 -13.93 26.55
CA LYS A 648 -13.77 -12.91 27.48
C LYS A 648 -14.62 -11.67 27.33
N LEU A 649 -15.24 -11.24 28.41
CA LEU A 649 -15.87 -9.93 28.57
C LEU A 649 -14.86 -8.97 29.19
N THR A 650 -14.73 -7.78 28.61
CA THR A 650 -14.02 -6.65 29.21
C THR A 650 -14.97 -5.45 29.23
N ALA A 651 -15.07 -4.72 30.35
CA ALA A 651 -15.86 -3.51 30.49
C ALA A 651 -15.14 -2.57 31.47
N GLY A 652 -14.43 -1.55 30.98
CA GLY A 652 -13.51 -0.74 31.78
C GLY A 652 -12.46 -1.63 32.47
N ASN A 653 -12.34 -1.50 33.79
CA ASN A 653 -11.41 -2.30 34.60
C ASN A 653 -11.92 -3.72 34.92
N TYR A 654 -13.14 -4.07 34.51
CA TYR A 654 -13.72 -5.40 34.76
C TYR A 654 -13.38 -6.38 33.64
N VAL A 655 -12.88 -7.55 34.03
CA VAL A 655 -12.59 -8.65 33.11
C VAL A 655 -13.17 -9.95 33.64
N SER A 656 -13.86 -10.71 32.80
CA SER A 656 -14.36 -12.04 33.13
C SER A 656 -14.22 -12.98 31.93
N ILE A 657 -13.82 -14.23 32.19
CA ILE A 657 -13.63 -15.26 31.18
C ILE A 657 -14.45 -16.49 31.55
N LYS A 658 -15.11 -17.10 30.58
CA LYS A 658 -15.82 -18.35 30.74
C LYS A 658 -15.51 -19.32 29.59
N LYS A 659 -15.64 -20.60 29.92
CA LYS A 659 -15.47 -21.74 28.99
C LYS A 659 -16.81 -22.08 28.33
N MET A 660 -16.80 -22.44 27.05
CA MET A 660 -17.93 -23.03 26.32
C MET A 660 -17.50 -24.25 25.52
N ILE A 661 -18.42 -25.17 25.27
CA ILE A 661 -18.17 -26.45 24.58
C ILE A 661 -19.06 -26.50 23.35
N LEU A 662 -18.41 -26.59 22.17
CA LEU A 662 -19.09 -26.82 20.90
C LEU A 662 -19.11 -28.33 20.61
N LEU A 663 -20.27 -28.83 20.34
CA LEU A 663 -20.48 -30.21 19.87
C LEU A 663 -21.21 -30.17 18.52
N LYS A 664 -20.57 -30.64 17.49
CA LYS A 664 -21.16 -30.82 16.16
C LYS A 664 -21.52 -32.27 15.97
#